data_ddfbfa15e6f7d668449b76df7f4bcbd5
#
_entry.id   ddfbfa15e6f7d668449b76df7f4bcbd5
#
_cell.length_a   1.000
_cell.length_b   1.000
_cell.length_c   1.000
_cell.angle_alpha   90.00
_cell.angle_beta   90.00
_cell.angle_gamma   90.00
#
_symmetry.space_group_name_H-M   'P 1'
#
loop_
_entity.id
_entity.type
_entity.pdbx_description
1 polymer ?
#
loop_
_entity_poly.entity_id
_entity_poly.type
_entity_poly.pdbx_seq_one_letter_code
_entity_poly.pdbx_strand_id
1 'polypeptide(L)'
;MSHDPTPPPPTARRRRGRLLSGAALALALVAPVGAATPALASPGAPAALAAATAVDRIDGHEVSSPDGSLDLTVGVVDGRLTYDVVRDGTTTVVGASGLGLVLRGPDVDLTSGMTVESVERDEVDETWTPAWGTSSSVRNHANELTVHARHSSGLALDVVVRVFDDGVGFRYVLPRQDALAGGPFVVTAERTEFALPADLTAYFIRAGKDWNADEKHYKAAPVGEVPDAQTPLTLSRGDDLFLAVHEADLTDYASMTLVRGATPGTLVSELIALPDGTKAVLDAREKDVVTPWRTVQVGRAAGDLAESHLVQNLNPPCAVCDVDSDGDGTADTTDWIEAGTYTGVWWELQRRDTTWTAGAKHGATTARIKDYIDLAADAGARYVLAEGWNTNAGGSWTNQDFTTPMPDVDLDEVLRYGAEKGVGFVAHNETRGYVDYYDENLERIFSQYEEWGIHAIKTGYATRFQLGGVNRSHYDQEAVKHYQRVVEAAARHGISVNAHEAIKPTGKDRTWPNMMTGEGVAGMEQQNYMGANGNPPEQATILPFTRWIGGPADYTPGVLDVLWDPAKLNTRVQTTTTTQLALYTTFYSPLQMLADTPENYAKHPEAFEYLRGMPATWDESRVDAQIGDHVTTARRSGDAWYVGVVTDEVDRTLDVPLDMLDDGVTYVAEVWADAQDASWKGDPTAVEVTRSLVTSDDVLSVSLVGAGGQAVRLRPATAEDLAGLAPYERARLDLAGAPEATFDPATGTVRVTAEVANAGTTVAEAHLVLDGETLAGTTARVGGGQTRELSFTLDAADVSYAEHNELAVAGTDATSGEPARAALLPYPDGAALEALVTAARADGDLDPATAGLLSTRVGALVAAAADADLGAAQRAAQSVRTVLLTRSTEQVGGPALATLDAAVAPWLGERVGLPRVLADLHAAEGAGELTENDAAAVRAPLAAAVRAATRDDDAAVGRALARAAGALATLPAGPAVETLDGLVAAQREELVLEAEAGTLSGGAITTTEHPGYTGTG
;
A
#
# COMPACT_ATOMS: atom_id res chain seq x y z
N MET A 1 36.63 -23.21 29.26
CA MET A 1 36.51 -23.13 30.73
C MET A 1 36.45 -21.68 31.10
N SER A 2 35.44 -21.25 31.53
CA SER A 2 34.62 -20.99 32.65
C SER A 2 33.78 -19.73 32.51
N HIS A 3 32.52 -19.98 32.64
CA HIS A 3 31.49 -19.22 33.37
C HIS A 3 31.14 -17.79 33.00
N ASP A 4 30.06 -17.75 32.30
CA ASP A 4 29.04 -16.70 32.24
C ASP A 4 28.17 -16.72 33.54
N PRO A 5 27.71 -15.62 34.06
CA PRO A 5 26.49 -15.61 34.87
C PRO A 5 25.41 -14.70 34.32
N THR A 6 24.36 -15.30 33.79
CA THR A 6 23.04 -14.70 33.55
C THR A 6 22.36 -14.26 34.86
N PRO A 7 21.70 -13.11 34.96
CA PRO A 7 20.81 -12.76 36.06
C PRO A 7 19.41 -13.33 35.86
N PRO A 8 18.67 -13.69 36.93
CA PRO A 8 17.35 -14.31 36.88
C PRO A 8 16.23 -13.27 36.72
N PRO A 9 15.03 -13.69 36.26
CA PRO A 9 13.88 -12.81 36.03
C PRO A 9 13.15 -12.41 37.33
N PRO A 10 12.48 -11.26 37.38
CA PRO A 10 11.78 -10.82 38.58
C PRO A 10 10.42 -11.49 38.73
N THR A 11 10.18 -11.97 39.95
CA THR A 11 8.95 -12.61 40.42
C THR A 11 7.79 -11.62 40.59
N ALA A 12 6.62 -12.05 40.12
CA ALA A 12 5.34 -11.39 40.32
C ALA A 12 4.93 -11.35 41.82
N ARG A 13 4.62 -10.16 42.34
CA ARG A 13 3.89 -9.97 43.59
C ARG A 13 2.50 -9.41 43.33
N ARG A 14 1.49 -10.24 43.55
CA ARG A 14 0.09 -9.85 43.73
C ARG A 14 -0.07 -8.94 44.96
N ARG A 15 -0.77 -7.81 44.83
CA ARG A 15 -1.50 -7.21 45.94
C ARG A 15 -2.88 -6.75 45.48
N ARG A 16 -3.89 -7.23 46.21
CA ARG A 16 -5.31 -6.84 46.19
C ARG A 16 -5.51 -5.50 46.91
N GLY A 17 -6.50 -4.76 46.53
CA GLY A 17 -7.07 -3.65 47.33
C GLY A 17 -7.91 -2.68 46.52
N ARG A 18 -9.18 -2.97 46.38
CA ARG A 18 -10.43 -2.24 46.74
C ARG A 18 -10.62 -0.78 46.27
N LEU A 19 -11.56 -0.64 45.37
CA LEU A 19 -12.81 0.21 45.37
C LEU A 19 -12.74 1.59 46.05
N LEU A 20 -13.05 2.63 45.25
CA LEU A 20 -14.22 3.47 45.51
C LEU A 20 -14.49 4.43 44.33
N SER A 21 -15.74 4.52 44.06
CA SER A 21 -16.59 5.24 43.13
C SER A 21 -16.42 6.76 43.08
N GLY A 22 -16.77 7.35 41.91
CA GLY A 22 -17.08 8.76 41.73
C GLY A 22 -17.55 9.05 40.30
N ALA A 23 -18.86 9.04 40.10
CA ALA A 23 -19.50 9.40 38.84
C ALA A 23 -19.60 10.92 38.70
N ALA A 24 -19.40 11.44 37.51
CA ALA A 24 -19.99 12.70 37.08
C ALA A 24 -20.32 12.62 35.59
N LEU A 25 -21.60 12.65 35.33
CA LEU A 25 -22.28 12.64 34.03
C LEU A 25 -22.25 14.07 33.46
N ALA A 26 -21.85 14.22 32.21
CA ALA A 26 -22.17 15.42 31.43
C ALA A 26 -22.78 14.98 30.11
N LEU A 27 -24.07 15.17 29.97
CA LEU A 27 -24.85 15.02 28.74
C LEU A 27 -24.51 16.18 27.80
N ALA A 28 -24.17 15.89 26.57
CA ALA A 28 -24.28 16.84 25.48
C ALA A 28 -25.22 16.24 24.40
N LEU A 29 -26.30 16.97 24.16
CA LEU A 29 -27.29 16.68 23.12
C LEU A 29 -26.65 16.82 21.75
N VAL A 30 -26.83 15.79 20.89
CA VAL A 30 -26.64 15.91 19.44
C VAL A 30 -28.01 15.71 18.79
N ALA A 31 -28.44 16.72 18.04
CA ALA A 31 -29.63 16.67 17.23
C ALA A 31 -29.33 15.96 15.88
N PRO A 32 -30.26 15.19 15.31
CA PRO A 32 -30.05 14.52 14.04
C PRO A 32 -30.27 15.48 12.86
N VAL A 33 -29.29 15.49 11.93
CA VAL A 33 -29.44 16.12 10.62
C VAL A 33 -30.01 15.05 9.68
N GLY A 34 -31.17 15.34 9.12
CA GLY A 34 -31.84 14.46 8.16
C GLY A 34 -31.11 14.45 6.81
N ALA A 35 -30.93 13.27 6.26
CA ALA A 35 -30.44 13.05 4.91
C ALA A 35 -31.54 13.42 3.90
N ALA A 36 -31.25 14.37 3.00
CA ALA A 36 -32.03 14.67 1.82
C ALA A 36 -31.26 14.14 0.60
N THR A 37 -31.88 13.28 -0.16
CA THR A 37 -31.43 12.80 -1.47
C THR A 37 -31.34 13.96 -2.45
N PRO A 38 -30.26 14.13 -3.22
CA PRO A 38 -30.21 15.12 -4.28
C PRO A 38 -30.85 14.61 -5.57
N ALA A 39 -31.84 15.34 -6.07
CA ALA A 39 -32.38 15.22 -7.40
C ALA A 39 -31.36 15.76 -8.43
N LEU A 40 -31.20 15.02 -9.53
CA LEU A 40 -30.45 15.42 -10.71
C LEU A 40 -30.94 16.76 -11.27
N ALA A 41 -30.09 17.79 -11.26
CA ALA A 41 -30.30 19.07 -11.91
C ALA A 41 -29.42 19.18 -13.13
N SER A 42 -30.01 19.56 -14.25
CA SER A 42 -29.42 19.87 -15.55
C SER A 42 -28.33 20.97 -15.45
N PRO A 43 -27.35 21.02 -16.39
CA PRO A 43 -26.25 21.97 -16.35
C PRO A 43 -26.73 23.39 -16.64
N GLY A 44 -26.75 24.25 -15.65
CA GLY A 44 -26.96 25.68 -15.74
C GLY A 44 -25.63 26.43 -15.69
N ALA A 45 -25.56 27.52 -16.40
CA ALA A 45 -24.48 28.46 -16.71
C ALA A 45 -23.35 28.65 -15.66
N PRO A 46 -22.15 29.11 -16.09
CA PRO A 46 -20.99 29.21 -15.22
C PRO A 46 -21.25 30.19 -14.08
N ALA A 47 -21.10 29.68 -12.86
CA ALA A 47 -21.06 30.50 -11.64
C ALA A 47 -19.85 31.45 -11.77
N ALA A 48 -20.08 32.73 -11.49
CA ALA A 48 -19.02 33.72 -11.39
C ALA A 48 -17.92 33.22 -10.45
N LEU A 49 -16.65 33.25 -10.92
CA LEU A 49 -15.47 33.08 -10.06
C LEU A 49 -15.65 34.00 -8.85
N ALA A 50 -15.75 33.40 -7.67
CA ALA A 50 -15.58 34.16 -6.44
C ALA A 50 -14.18 34.75 -6.50
N ALA A 51 -14.08 36.08 -6.35
CA ALA A 51 -12.79 36.75 -6.30
C ALA A 51 -11.97 36.07 -5.19
N ALA A 52 -10.82 35.48 -5.57
CA ALA A 52 -9.88 34.89 -4.63
C ALA A 52 -9.55 35.97 -3.59
N THR A 53 -9.69 35.64 -2.31
CA THR A 53 -9.22 36.51 -1.23
C THR A 53 -7.71 36.61 -1.38
N ALA A 54 -7.19 37.84 -1.45
CA ALA A 54 -5.75 38.05 -1.53
C ALA A 54 -5.05 37.32 -0.38
N VAL A 55 -3.97 36.60 -0.71
CA VAL A 55 -3.11 35.93 0.28
C VAL A 55 -2.37 37.01 1.08
N ASP A 56 -2.33 36.87 2.42
CA ASP A 56 -1.54 37.75 3.26
C ASP A 56 -0.05 37.56 2.97
N ARG A 57 0.59 38.52 2.30
CA ARG A 57 2.03 38.55 1.98
C ARG A 57 2.76 39.47 2.95
N ILE A 58 4.02 39.13 3.22
CA ILE A 58 4.91 40.06 3.96
C ILE A 58 5.39 41.19 3.03
N ASP A 59 5.70 42.34 3.62
CA ASP A 59 6.43 43.40 2.90
C ASP A 59 7.90 43.01 2.75
N GLY A 60 8.43 43.04 1.50
CA GLY A 60 9.80 42.60 1.28
C GLY A 60 10.26 42.66 -0.17
N HIS A 61 11.26 41.89 -0.47
CA HIS A 61 11.85 41.71 -1.78
C HIS A 61 11.38 40.38 -2.35
N GLU A 62 10.62 40.43 -3.42
CA GLU A 62 10.04 39.28 -4.11
C GLU A 62 10.97 38.76 -5.21
N VAL A 63 11.01 37.44 -5.39
CA VAL A 63 11.60 36.74 -6.52
C VAL A 63 10.63 35.64 -6.97
N SER A 64 10.38 35.58 -8.28
CA SER A 64 9.47 34.59 -8.87
C SER A 64 10.24 33.46 -9.54
N SER A 65 9.61 32.29 -9.73
CA SER A 65 10.13 31.22 -10.60
C SER A 65 10.28 31.68 -12.05
N PRO A 66 11.07 31.00 -12.88
CA PRO A 66 11.21 31.32 -14.29
C PRO A 66 9.88 31.33 -15.05
N ASP A 67 8.96 30.40 -14.75
CA ASP A 67 7.60 30.34 -15.34
C ASP A 67 6.59 31.29 -14.67
N GLY A 68 6.95 31.92 -13.55
CA GLY A 68 6.11 32.84 -12.78
C GLY A 68 5.02 32.16 -11.94
N SER A 69 5.09 30.86 -11.74
CA SER A 69 4.09 30.12 -10.95
C SER A 69 4.32 30.21 -9.44
N LEU A 70 5.55 30.40 -8.99
CA LEU A 70 5.93 30.51 -7.59
C LEU A 70 6.55 31.87 -7.29
N ASP A 71 6.12 32.49 -6.20
CA ASP A 71 6.68 33.75 -5.70
C ASP A 71 7.18 33.54 -4.27
N LEU A 72 8.45 33.90 -4.00
CA LEU A 72 9.01 33.96 -2.67
C LEU A 72 9.34 35.41 -2.32
N THR A 73 8.90 35.87 -1.13
CA THR A 73 9.25 37.18 -0.62
C THR A 73 10.15 37.04 0.62
N VAL A 74 11.20 37.84 0.71
CA VAL A 74 12.02 38.00 1.94
C VAL A 74 11.94 39.42 2.41
N GLY A 75 11.62 39.64 3.68
CA GLY A 75 11.54 40.95 4.32
C GLY A 75 11.95 40.92 5.79
N VAL A 76 11.69 42.05 6.48
CA VAL A 76 11.92 42.17 7.92
C VAL A 76 10.60 42.48 8.60
N VAL A 77 10.11 41.58 9.46
CA VAL A 77 8.91 41.76 10.25
C VAL A 77 9.34 41.80 11.74
N ASP A 78 9.03 42.90 12.43
CA ASP A 78 9.38 43.13 13.83
C ASP A 78 10.87 42.90 14.15
N GLY A 79 11.75 43.27 13.19
CA GLY A 79 13.20 43.12 13.33
C GLY A 79 13.73 41.72 13.09
N ARG A 80 12.90 40.80 12.63
CA ARG A 80 13.28 39.42 12.24
C ARG A 80 13.23 39.25 10.73
N LEU A 81 14.27 38.68 10.13
CA LEU A 81 14.17 38.20 8.73
C LEU A 81 13.05 37.18 8.64
N THR A 82 12.17 37.37 7.65
CA THR A 82 10.95 36.58 7.47
C THR A 82 10.78 36.32 5.98
N TYR A 83 10.22 35.16 5.60
CA TYR A 83 9.89 34.83 4.22
C TYR A 83 8.48 34.26 4.12
N ASP A 84 7.90 34.31 2.94
CA ASP A 84 6.69 33.57 2.54
C ASP A 84 6.87 33.01 1.13
N VAL A 85 6.05 31.97 0.80
CA VAL A 85 6.00 31.37 -0.53
C VAL A 85 4.54 31.21 -0.95
N VAL A 86 4.23 31.69 -2.15
CA VAL A 86 2.88 31.66 -2.72
C VAL A 86 2.92 31.07 -4.13
N ARG A 87 1.96 30.21 -4.47
CA ARG A 87 1.77 29.66 -5.81
C ARG A 87 0.59 30.31 -6.51
N ASP A 88 0.77 30.65 -7.81
CA ASP A 88 -0.23 31.27 -8.68
C ASP A 88 -0.87 32.54 -8.07
N GLY A 89 -0.13 33.27 -7.23
CA GLY A 89 -0.58 34.47 -6.53
C GLY A 89 -1.73 34.26 -5.53
N THR A 90 -2.22 33.04 -5.34
CA THR A 90 -3.44 32.75 -4.55
C THR A 90 -3.29 31.61 -3.55
N THR A 91 -2.37 30.67 -3.75
CA THR A 91 -2.21 29.51 -2.87
C THR A 91 -1.00 29.68 -1.97
N THR A 92 -1.23 29.78 -0.66
CA THR A 92 -0.15 29.77 0.32
C THR A 92 0.54 28.40 0.33
N VAL A 93 1.85 28.38 0.03
CA VAL A 93 2.75 27.23 0.16
C VAL A 93 3.38 27.23 1.55
N VAL A 94 4.01 28.37 1.90
CA VAL A 94 4.57 28.65 3.22
C VAL A 94 4.13 30.05 3.61
N GLY A 95 3.43 30.18 4.73
CA GLY A 95 3.06 31.49 5.29
C GLY A 95 4.26 32.21 5.91
N ALA A 96 4.03 33.41 6.42
CA ALA A 96 5.10 34.20 7.04
C ALA A 96 5.90 33.41 8.07
N SER A 97 7.17 33.13 7.76
CA SER A 97 8.06 32.20 8.47
C SER A 97 9.38 32.90 8.81
N GLY A 98 9.79 32.81 10.06
CA GLY A 98 10.99 33.48 10.53
C GLY A 98 12.27 32.73 10.16
N LEU A 99 13.32 33.51 9.92
CA LEU A 99 14.68 33.03 9.67
C LEU A 99 15.61 33.46 10.81
N GLY A 100 16.76 32.80 10.97
CA GLY A 100 17.83 33.26 11.85
C GLY A 100 18.67 32.16 12.51
N LEU A 101 19.85 32.55 12.93
CA LEU A 101 20.85 31.71 13.63
C LEU A 101 21.17 32.30 15.00
N VAL A 102 21.46 31.44 15.96
CA VAL A 102 22.00 31.85 17.28
C VAL A 102 23.45 31.42 17.38
N LEU A 103 24.35 32.40 17.52
CA LEU A 103 25.79 32.20 17.49
C LEU A 103 26.40 32.39 18.87
N ARG A 104 27.31 31.51 19.26
CA ARG A 104 28.20 31.63 20.41
C ARG A 104 29.65 31.81 19.94
N GLY A 105 30.36 32.72 20.53
CA GLY A 105 31.65 33.21 20.11
C GLY A 105 31.54 34.71 19.87
N PRO A 106 30.78 35.17 18.87
CA PRO A 106 30.34 36.55 18.82
C PRO A 106 29.19 36.88 19.80
N ASP A 107 28.50 35.83 20.33
CA ASP A 107 27.36 35.93 21.24
C ASP A 107 26.21 36.78 20.68
N VAL A 108 25.78 36.46 19.45
CA VAL A 108 24.76 37.20 18.71
C VAL A 108 23.57 36.28 18.38
N ASP A 109 22.38 36.81 18.62
CA ASP A 109 21.11 36.21 18.22
C ASP A 109 20.56 36.93 16.98
N LEU A 110 20.71 36.31 15.81
CA LEU A 110 20.28 36.83 14.51
C LEU A 110 18.79 36.60 14.22
N THR A 111 17.98 36.16 15.20
CA THR A 111 16.50 36.02 15.08
C THR A 111 15.76 37.34 15.32
N SER A 112 16.48 38.45 15.65
CA SER A 112 15.93 39.79 15.88
C SER A 112 16.97 40.87 15.59
N GLY A 113 16.53 42.11 15.55
CA GLY A 113 17.45 43.26 15.34
C GLY A 113 18.09 43.31 13.95
N MET A 114 17.47 42.64 12.97
CA MET A 114 17.94 42.60 11.57
C MET A 114 17.39 43.77 10.77
N THR A 115 18.16 44.25 9.81
CA THR A 115 17.78 45.23 8.78
C THR A 115 18.32 44.76 7.43
N VAL A 116 17.56 44.91 6.36
CA VAL A 116 18.06 44.68 4.98
C VAL A 116 18.83 45.89 4.54
N GLU A 117 20.08 45.72 4.06
CA GLU A 117 20.92 46.80 3.53
C GLU A 117 20.83 46.93 2.02
N SER A 118 20.84 45.79 1.31
CA SER A 118 20.71 45.74 -0.16
C SER A 118 20.24 44.34 -0.60
N VAL A 119 19.89 44.24 -1.87
CA VAL A 119 19.60 42.98 -2.52
C VAL A 119 20.30 42.88 -3.86
N GLU A 120 20.68 41.68 -4.24
CA GLU A 120 21.21 41.34 -5.57
C GLU A 120 20.32 40.32 -6.23
N ARG A 121 20.24 40.34 -7.57
CA ARG A 121 19.44 39.39 -8.36
C ARG A 121 20.32 38.77 -9.40
N ASP A 122 20.14 37.46 -9.60
CA ASP A 122 20.83 36.67 -10.61
C ASP A 122 19.90 35.60 -11.16
N GLU A 123 20.31 34.88 -12.18
CA GLU A 123 19.62 33.78 -12.80
C GLU A 123 20.62 32.64 -13.01
N VAL A 124 20.20 31.44 -12.67
CA VAL A 124 20.91 30.20 -13.01
C VAL A 124 20.14 29.53 -14.13
N ASP A 125 20.80 29.30 -15.26
CA ASP A 125 20.22 28.49 -16.38
C ASP A 125 21.35 27.68 -17.03
N GLU A 126 21.43 26.43 -16.63
CA GLU A 126 22.39 25.47 -17.15
C GLU A 126 21.73 24.11 -17.35
N THR A 127 22.26 23.29 -18.23
CA THR A 127 21.87 21.88 -18.36
C THR A 127 23.07 21.03 -18.10
N TRP A 128 22.89 20.00 -17.27
CA TRP A 128 23.94 19.05 -16.95
C TRP A 128 23.50 17.61 -17.24
N THR A 129 24.48 16.74 -17.49
CA THR A 129 24.27 15.31 -17.75
C THR A 129 24.67 14.52 -16.52
N PRO A 130 23.75 13.81 -15.86
CA PRO A 130 24.09 12.90 -14.78
C PRO A 130 24.94 11.73 -15.26
N ALA A 131 25.88 11.24 -14.45
CA ALA A 131 26.61 10.00 -14.73
C ALA A 131 25.66 8.78 -14.69
N TRP A 132 24.62 8.89 -13.94
CA TRP A 132 23.49 7.97 -13.83
C TRP A 132 22.29 8.74 -13.24
N GLY A 133 21.06 8.28 -13.43
CA GLY A 133 19.89 8.99 -12.90
C GLY A 133 18.56 8.46 -13.39
N THR A 134 17.53 9.23 -13.08
CA THR A 134 16.16 9.03 -13.55
C THR A 134 15.87 9.80 -14.84
N SER A 135 16.85 10.58 -15.32
CA SER A 135 16.82 11.37 -16.54
C SER A 135 18.22 11.49 -17.13
N SER A 136 18.37 11.45 -18.44
CA SER A 136 19.65 11.61 -19.13
C SER A 136 20.11 13.06 -19.25
N SER A 137 19.25 14.02 -18.93
CA SER A 137 19.54 15.46 -19.03
C SER A 137 18.69 16.22 -18.01
N VAL A 138 19.35 17.07 -17.20
CA VAL A 138 18.69 17.84 -16.15
C VAL A 138 18.93 19.32 -16.36
N ARG A 139 17.87 20.11 -16.46
CA ARG A 139 17.97 21.57 -16.48
C ARG A 139 17.99 22.10 -15.05
N ASN A 140 18.96 22.95 -14.75
CA ASN A 140 19.04 23.74 -13.54
C ASN A 140 18.67 25.19 -13.87
N HIS A 141 17.39 25.53 -13.66
CA HIS A 141 16.86 26.84 -14.03
C HIS A 141 16.13 27.48 -12.84
N ALA A 142 16.70 28.57 -12.30
CA ALA A 142 16.16 29.28 -11.16
C ALA A 142 16.48 30.78 -11.21
N ASN A 143 15.57 31.59 -10.72
CA ASN A 143 15.89 32.99 -10.39
C ASN A 143 16.47 33.05 -8.97
N GLU A 144 17.57 33.80 -8.80
CA GLU A 144 18.26 33.97 -7.53
C GLU A 144 18.07 35.37 -6.94
N LEU A 145 17.85 35.43 -5.64
CA LEU A 145 17.84 36.67 -4.83
C LEU A 145 18.79 36.51 -3.66
N THR A 146 19.79 37.36 -3.58
CA THR A 146 20.65 37.52 -2.39
C THR A 146 20.22 38.75 -1.61
N VAL A 147 19.82 38.51 -0.33
CA VAL A 147 19.44 39.57 0.61
C VAL A 147 20.56 39.81 1.57
N HIS A 148 21.25 40.97 1.46
CA HIS A 148 22.29 41.38 2.39
C HIS A 148 21.65 42.06 3.59
N ALA A 149 21.79 41.44 4.75
CA ALA A 149 21.21 41.93 6.00
C ALA A 149 22.28 42.18 7.07
N ARG A 150 21.97 43.08 7.97
CA ARG A 150 22.85 43.42 9.09
C ARG A 150 22.09 43.40 10.40
N HIS A 151 22.69 42.74 11.38
CA HIS A 151 22.19 42.76 12.76
C HIS A 151 22.63 44.07 13.46
N SER A 152 21.86 44.49 14.46
CA SER A 152 22.14 45.69 15.28
C SER A 152 23.50 45.69 15.99
N SER A 153 24.16 44.53 16.15
CA SER A 153 25.54 44.40 16.61
C SER A 153 26.58 44.76 15.55
N GLY A 154 26.18 44.97 14.31
CA GLY A 154 27.05 45.15 13.16
C GLY A 154 27.40 43.89 12.37
N LEU A 155 27.01 42.69 12.83
CA LEU A 155 27.29 41.43 12.14
C LEU A 155 26.43 41.32 10.89
N ALA A 156 27.06 41.02 9.73
CA ALA A 156 26.40 40.79 8.47
C ALA A 156 25.93 39.33 8.34
N LEU A 157 24.77 39.13 7.71
CA LEU A 157 24.22 37.84 7.34
C LEU A 157 23.55 38.00 5.99
N ASP A 158 23.90 37.15 5.02
CA ASP A 158 23.20 37.10 3.75
C ASP A 158 22.26 35.91 3.74
N VAL A 159 21.10 36.07 3.05
CA VAL A 159 20.16 35.01 2.72
C VAL A 159 20.14 34.90 1.21
N VAL A 160 20.62 33.77 0.70
CA VAL A 160 20.58 33.44 -0.73
C VAL A 160 19.37 32.56 -0.97
N VAL A 161 18.53 32.94 -1.93
CA VAL A 161 17.28 32.25 -2.28
C VAL A 161 17.33 31.89 -3.77
N ARG A 162 16.92 30.67 -4.11
CA ARG A 162 16.65 30.23 -5.49
C ARG A 162 15.23 29.79 -5.61
N VAL A 163 14.52 30.26 -6.63
CA VAL A 163 13.15 29.89 -6.93
C VAL A 163 13.11 29.20 -8.28
N PHE A 164 12.75 27.92 -8.28
CA PHE A 164 12.57 27.03 -9.42
C PHE A 164 11.08 26.91 -9.75
N ASP A 165 10.73 26.33 -10.89
CA ASP A 165 9.33 26.06 -11.27
C ASP A 165 8.69 24.98 -10.39
N ASP A 166 9.52 24.10 -9.79
CA ASP A 166 9.15 22.97 -8.92
C ASP A 166 9.47 23.18 -7.44
N GLY A 167 9.80 24.43 -7.03
CA GLY A 167 10.02 24.74 -5.62
C GLY A 167 11.04 25.82 -5.33
N VAL A 168 11.45 25.90 -4.06
CA VAL A 168 12.37 26.93 -3.57
C VAL A 168 13.46 26.33 -2.70
N GLY A 169 14.65 26.94 -2.76
CA GLY A 169 15.74 26.68 -1.85
C GLY A 169 16.30 28.00 -1.27
N PHE A 170 16.67 28.01 0.00
CA PHE A 170 17.37 29.13 0.59
C PHE A 170 18.43 28.67 1.59
N ARG A 171 19.48 29.51 1.79
CA ARG A 171 20.58 29.24 2.75
C ARG A 171 21.10 30.50 3.35
N TYR A 172 21.78 30.37 4.48
CA TYR A 172 22.49 31.46 5.12
C TYR A 172 23.94 31.48 4.67
N VAL A 173 24.46 32.70 4.45
CA VAL A 173 25.86 32.97 4.23
C VAL A 173 26.32 33.94 5.30
N LEU A 174 27.35 33.57 6.07
CA LEU A 174 28.04 34.45 6.98
C LEU A 174 29.34 34.94 6.28
N PRO A 175 29.33 36.13 5.69
CA PRO A 175 30.49 36.66 4.99
C PRO A 175 31.70 36.78 5.91
N ARG A 176 32.90 36.68 5.36
CA ARG A 176 34.11 36.93 6.10
C ARG A 176 34.12 38.39 6.63
N GLN A 177 34.22 38.55 7.94
CA GLN A 177 34.10 39.83 8.61
C GLN A 177 34.87 39.86 9.92
N ASP A 178 35.30 41.06 10.36
CA ASP A 178 36.11 41.21 11.56
C ASP A 178 35.47 40.64 12.83
N ALA A 179 34.15 40.68 12.94
CA ALA A 179 33.43 40.14 14.07
C ALA A 179 33.56 38.60 14.21
N LEU A 180 33.89 37.88 13.12
CA LEU A 180 34.12 36.42 13.08
C LEU A 180 35.60 36.03 12.93
N ALA A 181 36.51 37.01 12.86
CA ALA A 181 37.96 36.78 12.66
C ALA A 181 38.67 36.21 13.89
N GLY A 182 38.01 36.18 15.05
CA GLY A 182 38.63 35.77 16.33
C GLY A 182 38.90 34.27 16.48
N GLY A 183 38.42 33.44 15.58
CA GLY A 183 38.55 31.98 15.60
C GLY A 183 37.22 31.27 15.28
N PRO A 184 37.18 29.96 15.38
CA PRO A 184 35.95 29.21 15.21
C PRO A 184 34.85 29.69 16.16
N PHE A 185 33.61 29.67 15.66
CA PHE A 185 32.40 30.01 16.44
C PHE A 185 31.39 28.87 16.34
N VAL A 186 30.37 28.92 17.18
CA VAL A 186 29.40 27.84 17.28
C VAL A 186 28.02 28.32 16.91
N VAL A 187 27.31 27.59 16.05
CA VAL A 187 25.85 27.66 15.92
C VAL A 187 25.23 26.87 17.06
N THR A 188 24.50 27.56 17.93
CA THR A 188 23.80 26.91 19.05
C THR A 188 22.34 26.59 18.72
N ALA A 189 21.73 27.31 17.75
CA ALA A 189 20.43 27.03 17.19
C ALA A 189 20.30 27.66 15.80
N GLU A 190 19.57 26.96 14.94
CA GLU A 190 18.92 27.48 13.74
C GLU A 190 17.43 27.62 14.03
N ARG A 191 16.84 28.74 13.64
CA ARG A 191 15.44 29.08 13.92
C ARG A 191 14.64 29.32 12.64
N THR A 192 14.96 28.55 11.61
CA THR A 192 14.22 28.53 10.36
C THR A 192 12.84 27.94 10.60
N GLU A 193 11.81 28.66 10.28
CA GLU A 193 10.40 28.25 10.41
C GLU A 193 9.80 27.88 9.07
N PHE A 194 8.80 27.01 9.11
CA PHE A 194 7.95 26.59 7.99
C PHE A 194 6.49 26.66 8.48
N ALA A 195 5.82 27.78 8.23
CA ALA A 195 4.40 27.98 8.57
C ALA A 195 3.52 27.38 7.46
N LEU A 196 3.22 26.11 7.60
CA LEU A 196 2.51 25.32 6.61
C LEU A 196 0.98 25.45 6.76
N PRO A 197 0.20 25.40 5.65
CA PRO A 197 -1.27 25.36 5.73
C PRO A 197 -1.77 24.25 6.63
N ALA A 198 -2.76 24.56 7.47
CA ALA A 198 -3.23 23.66 8.53
C ALA A 198 -4.02 22.44 8.02
N ASP A 199 -4.50 22.49 6.78
CA ASP A 199 -5.26 21.46 6.09
C ASP A 199 -4.41 20.41 5.36
N LEU A 200 -3.07 20.46 5.49
CA LEU A 200 -2.15 19.49 4.93
C LEU A 200 -2.10 18.20 5.76
N THR A 201 -2.07 17.07 5.06
CA THR A 201 -1.67 15.77 5.60
C THR A 201 -0.17 15.60 5.45
N ALA A 202 0.52 15.26 6.53
CA ALA A 202 1.96 15.02 6.57
C ALA A 202 2.26 13.52 6.54
N TYR A 203 3.19 13.09 5.69
CA TYR A 203 3.78 11.76 5.66
C TYR A 203 5.18 11.85 6.26
N PHE A 204 5.40 11.23 7.43
CA PHE A 204 6.61 11.45 8.20
C PHE A 204 7.05 10.25 9.02
N ILE A 205 8.34 10.21 9.31
CA ILE A 205 8.92 9.44 10.42
C ILE A 205 9.34 10.40 11.53
N ARG A 206 9.31 9.92 12.79
CA ARG A 206 9.74 10.72 13.94
C ARG A 206 11.22 11.05 13.85
N ALA A 207 11.58 12.30 14.16
CA ALA A 207 12.97 12.73 14.29
C ALA A 207 13.71 11.80 15.26
N GLY A 208 14.82 11.22 14.78
CA GLY A 208 15.70 10.37 15.56
C GLY A 208 16.91 11.16 16.00
N LYS A 209 17.31 11.00 17.26
CA LYS A 209 18.59 11.48 17.78
C LYS A 209 19.60 10.34 17.90
N ASP A 210 19.10 9.13 17.74
CA ASP A 210 19.85 7.91 17.86
C ASP A 210 20.28 7.39 16.46
N TRP A 211 20.95 6.25 16.44
CA TRP A 211 21.26 5.51 15.23
C TRP A 211 19.98 4.96 14.57
N ASN A 212 20.01 4.64 13.27
CA ASN A 212 18.91 4.12 12.48
C ASN A 212 17.61 4.95 12.58
N ALA A 213 17.76 6.29 12.58
CA ALA A 213 16.59 7.16 12.69
C ALA A 213 15.67 7.08 11.48
N ASP A 214 16.19 6.71 10.31
CA ASP A 214 15.49 6.72 9.05
C ASP A 214 14.86 5.36 8.69
N GLU A 215 15.28 4.26 9.32
CA GLU A 215 14.72 2.91 9.13
C GLU A 215 13.42 2.71 9.92
N LYS A 216 12.40 3.47 9.58
CA LYS A 216 11.09 3.44 10.25
C LYS A 216 9.96 3.50 9.23
N HIS A 217 8.79 3.00 9.64
CA HIS A 217 7.57 3.14 8.85
C HIS A 217 7.07 4.58 8.88
N TYR A 218 6.81 5.14 7.71
CA TYR A 218 6.15 6.43 7.56
C TYR A 218 4.72 6.36 8.06
N LYS A 219 4.23 7.49 8.58
CA LYS A 219 2.88 7.67 9.11
C LYS A 219 2.25 8.88 8.48
N ALA A 220 0.95 8.81 8.24
CA ALA A 220 0.14 9.94 7.84
C ALA A 220 -0.55 10.59 9.05
N ALA A 221 -0.54 11.93 9.14
CA ALA A 221 -1.29 12.69 10.13
C ALA A 221 -1.49 14.15 9.66
N PRO A 222 -2.50 14.87 10.18
CA PRO A 222 -2.59 16.31 9.99
C PRO A 222 -1.30 17.02 10.43
N VAL A 223 -0.82 17.98 9.65
CA VAL A 223 0.46 18.68 9.93
C VAL A 223 0.50 19.29 11.34
N GLY A 224 -0.63 19.78 11.82
CA GLY A 224 -0.77 20.33 13.19
C GLY A 224 -0.58 19.30 14.31
N GLU A 225 -0.62 17.99 14.00
CA GLU A 225 -0.43 16.91 14.97
C GLU A 225 1.02 16.38 14.96
N VAL A 226 1.85 16.74 13.97
CA VAL A 226 3.24 16.32 13.87
C VAL A 226 4.05 16.92 15.04
N PRO A 227 4.58 16.10 15.96
CA PRO A 227 5.34 16.63 17.10
C PRO A 227 6.78 16.95 16.73
N ASP A 228 7.38 16.12 15.90
CA ASP A 228 8.69 16.23 15.29
C ASP A 228 8.74 15.32 14.05
N ALA A 229 9.60 15.65 13.11
CA ALA A 229 9.79 14.88 11.89
C ALA A 229 11.26 14.87 11.46
N GLN A 230 11.70 13.74 10.91
CA GLN A 230 12.87 13.66 10.06
C GLN A 230 12.52 14.30 8.71
N THR A 231 13.54 14.78 7.97
CA THR A 231 13.38 15.23 6.60
C THR A 231 13.99 14.21 5.63
N PRO A 232 13.42 14.02 4.43
CA PRO A 232 12.29 14.75 3.84
C PRO A 232 10.99 14.57 4.61
N LEU A 233 10.22 15.67 4.75
CA LEU A 233 8.86 15.68 5.25
C LEU A 233 7.93 16.00 4.08
N THR A 234 7.08 15.06 3.70
CA THR A 234 6.14 15.22 2.59
C THR A 234 4.76 15.56 3.10
N LEU A 235 4.08 16.43 2.39
CA LEU A 235 2.75 16.91 2.76
C LEU A 235 1.87 16.98 1.52
N SER A 236 0.56 16.71 1.67
CA SER A 236 -0.41 16.86 0.59
C SER A 236 -1.70 17.50 1.08
N ARG A 237 -2.40 18.15 0.15
CA ARG A 237 -3.76 18.65 0.30
C ARG A 237 -4.58 18.27 -0.90
N GLY A 238 -5.47 17.28 -0.74
CA GLY A 238 -6.27 16.76 -1.85
C GLY A 238 -5.38 16.37 -3.04
N ASP A 239 -5.80 16.77 -4.24
CA ASP A 239 -5.13 16.44 -5.49
C ASP A 239 -4.50 17.67 -6.16
N ASP A 240 -4.26 18.76 -5.41
CA ASP A 240 -3.82 20.04 -5.99
C ASP A 240 -2.55 20.65 -5.39
N LEU A 241 -2.10 20.17 -4.21
CA LEU A 241 -0.92 20.71 -3.54
C LEU A 241 -0.12 19.60 -2.86
N PHE A 242 1.09 19.39 -3.34
CA PHE A 242 2.06 18.46 -2.80
C PHE A 242 3.34 19.22 -2.46
N LEU A 243 3.88 18.99 -1.26
CA LEU A 243 5.06 19.67 -0.76
C LEU A 243 6.05 18.66 -0.20
N ALA A 244 7.37 18.96 -0.32
CA ALA A 244 8.39 18.24 0.43
C ALA A 244 9.36 19.23 1.06
N VAL A 245 9.48 19.22 2.39
CA VAL A 245 10.44 20.03 3.15
C VAL A 245 11.69 19.20 3.39
N HIS A 246 12.84 19.69 2.91
CA HIS A 246 14.09 18.97 2.99
C HIS A 246 15.30 19.94 3.13
N GLU A 247 16.51 19.41 2.97
CA GLU A 247 17.76 20.15 2.89
C GLU A 247 18.63 19.61 1.75
N ALA A 248 19.49 20.47 1.19
CA ALA A 248 20.43 20.10 0.14
C ALA A 248 21.86 20.55 0.49
N ASP A 249 22.86 19.89 -0.11
CA ASP A 249 24.29 20.18 0.05
C ASP A 249 24.76 20.13 1.53
N LEU A 250 24.41 19.07 2.23
CA LEU A 250 24.84 18.85 3.62
C LEU A 250 26.27 18.28 3.64
N THR A 251 27.28 19.12 3.94
CA THR A 251 28.71 18.77 3.87
C THR A 251 29.46 18.93 5.18
N ASP A 252 29.43 20.13 5.79
CA ASP A 252 30.13 20.48 7.05
C ASP A 252 29.18 21.24 7.99
N TYR A 253 28.06 20.61 8.28
CA TYR A 253 27.02 21.16 9.13
C TYR A 253 26.23 20.01 9.79
N ALA A 254 25.43 20.30 10.82
CA ALA A 254 24.54 19.31 11.40
C ALA A 254 23.27 19.14 10.55
N SER A 255 22.81 17.91 10.40
CA SER A 255 21.57 17.61 9.70
C SER A 255 20.35 18.24 10.40
N MET A 256 19.41 18.72 9.56
CA MET A 256 18.15 19.30 10.01
C MET A 256 17.11 18.22 10.31
N THR A 257 16.42 18.36 11.44
CA THR A 257 15.12 17.78 11.71
C THR A 257 14.11 18.89 11.95
N LEU A 258 12.84 18.57 12.01
CA LEU A 258 11.77 19.53 12.25
C LEU A 258 11.09 19.24 13.58
N VAL A 259 10.80 20.29 14.34
CA VAL A 259 10.02 20.20 15.58
C VAL A 259 8.84 21.15 15.52
N ARG A 260 7.77 20.81 16.26
CA ARG A 260 6.59 21.68 16.34
C ARG A 260 6.93 23.06 16.87
N GLY A 261 6.53 24.09 16.13
CA GLY A 261 6.60 25.48 16.54
C GLY A 261 5.52 25.91 17.53
N ALA A 262 5.48 27.21 17.81
CA ALA A 262 4.51 27.77 18.73
C ALA A 262 3.07 27.79 18.16
N THR A 263 2.92 27.96 16.87
CA THR A 263 1.65 28.00 16.16
C THR A 263 1.35 26.64 15.53
N PRO A 264 0.12 26.11 15.61
CA PRO A 264 -0.27 24.88 14.90
C PRO A 264 0.02 25.00 13.39
N GLY A 265 0.61 23.95 12.80
CA GLY A 265 1.05 23.93 11.40
C GLY A 265 2.43 24.54 11.17
N THR A 266 3.00 25.29 12.12
CA THR A 266 4.38 25.75 12.01
C THR A 266 5.34 24.69 12.54
N LEU A 267 6.33 24.34 11.72
CA LEU A 267 7.48 23.52 12.09
C LEU A 267 8.73 24.38 12.11
N VAL A 268 9.69 24.02 12.96
CA VAL A 268 10.95 24.77 13.15
C VAL A 268 12.12 23.82 12.98
N SER A 269 13.15 24.27 12.31
CA SER A 269 14.43 23.57 12.20
C SER A 269 15.02 23.27 13.58
N GLU A 270 15.39 22.02 13.79
CA GLU A 270 16.17 21.56 14.95
C GLU A 270 17.37 20.78 14.46
N LEU A 271 18.54 21.35 14.59
CA LEU A 271 19.79 20.71 14.21
C LEU A 271 20.16 19.59 15.20
N ILE A 272 20.71 18.51 14.70
CA ILE A 272 21.20 17.42 15.53
C ILE A 272 22.50 17.87 16.24
N ALA A 273 22.55 17.69 17.54
CA ALA A 273 23.65 18.21 18.37
C ALA A 273 24.85 17.24 18.40
N LEU A 274 26.03 17.81 18.44
CA LEU A 274 27.23 17.14 18.90
C LEU A 274 27.08 16.66 20.37
N PRO A 275 27.89 15.74 20.86
CA PRO A 275 27.77 15.20 22.22
C PRO A 275 27.84 16.24 23.34
N ASP A 276 28.48 17.40 23.12
CA ASP A 276 28.56 18.51 24.07
C ASP A 276 27.37 19.47 24.02
N GLY A 277 26.37 19.19 23.15
CA GLY A 277 25.17 19.98 22.97
C GLY A 277 25.29 21.12 21.96
N THR A 278 26.47 21.37 21.37
CA THR A 278 26.62 22.33 20.27
C THR A 278 26.01 21.79 18.98
N LYS A 279 25.60 22.67 18.04
CA LYS A 279 24.96 22.21 16.78
C LYS A 279 25.97 22.12 15.64
N ALA A 280 26.73 23.21 15.39
CA ALA A 280 27.78 23.19 14.41
C ALA A 280 28.96 24.12 14.87
N VAL A 281 30.19 23.74 14.54
CA VAL A 281 31.41 24.54 14.74
C VAL A 281 31.86 25.01 13.37
N LEU A 282 31.94 26.32 13.18
CA LEU A 282 32.20 26.97 11.90
C LEU A 282 33.37 27.92 12.00
N ASP A 283 34.03 28.19 10.87
CA ASP A 283 35.18 29.08 10.82
C ASP A 283 35.15 30.00 9.59
N ALA A 284 34.97 31.31 9.81
CA ALA A 284 34.84 32.31 8.76
C ALA A 284 36.13 33.11 8.55
N ARG A 285 37.30 32.66 9.05
CA ARG A 285 38.54 33.39 8.94
C ARG A 285 39.11 33.44 7.52
N GLU A 286 38.97 32.36 6.76
CA GLU A 286 39.59 32.21 5.44
C GLU A 286 38.62 32.38 4.30
N LYS A 287 37.36 31.94 4.50
CA LYS A 287 36.26 31.98 3.51
C LYS A 287 34.94 32.31 4.18
N ASP A 288 33.96 32.67 3.40
CA ASP A 288 32.58 32.80 3.85
C ASP A 288 32.08 31.44 4.35
N VAL A 289 31.27 31.44 5.37
CA VAL A 289 30.60 30.24 5.86
C VAL A 289 29.22 30.14 5.21
N VAL A 290 28.98 29.02 4.59
CA VAL A 290 27.72 28.70 3.91
C VAL A 290 27.05 27.54 4.61
N THR A 291 25.73 27.66 4.93
CA THR A 291 24.96 26.56 5.47
C THR A 291 24.40 25.68 4.34
N PRO A 292 23.95 24.47 4.63
CA PRO A 292 23.13 23.72 3.68
C PRO A 292 21.88 24.51 3.28
N TRP A 293 21.36 24.21 2.11
CA TRP A 293 20.09 24.75 1.66
C TRP A 293 18.92 24.16 2.47
N ARG A 294 17.91 24.97 2.72
CA ARG A 294 16.59 24.56 3.18
C ARG A 294 15.67 24.60 1.99
N THR A 295 14.97 23.50 1.72
CA THR A 295 14.18 23.35 0.49
C THR A 295 12.71 23.11 0.78
N VAL A 296 11.86 23.62 -0.10
CA VAL A 296 10.45 23.28 -0.19
C VAL A 296 10.15 22.99 -1.66
N GLN A 297 10.03 21.70 -2.00
CA GLN A 297 9.52 21.30 -3.32
C GLN A 297 8.02 21.51 -3.35
N VAL A 298 7.48 21.85 -4.53
CA VAL A 298 6.07 22.21 -4.73
C VAL A 298 5.55 21.55 -5.99
N GLY A 299 4.59 20.65 -5.86
CA GLY A 299 3.94 19.96 -6.97
C GLY A 299 2.43 20.19 -7.03
N ARG A 300 1.85 19.96 -8.20
CA ARG A 300 0.41 19.91 -8.47
C ARG A 300 -0.11 18.48 -8.38
N ALA A 301 0.75 17.52 -8.65
CA ALA A 301 0.54 16.09 -8.50
C ALA A 301 1.65 15.48 -7.63
N ALA A 302 1.43 14.27 -7.13
CA ALA A 302 2.43 13.55 -6.34
C ALA A 302 3.68 13.25 -7.19
N GLY A 303 3.50 12.93 -8.48
CA GLY A 303 4.59 12.68 -9.43
C GLY A 303 5.58 13.81 -9.55
N ASP A 304 5.11 15.07 -9.49
CA ASP A 304 5.97 16.26 -9.61
C ASP A 304 7.08 16.27 -8.53
N LEU A 305 6.81 15.73 -7.34
CA LEU A 305 7.82 15.62 -6.29
C LEU A 305 8.87 14.55 -6.60
N ALA A 306 8.46 13.42 -7.16
CA ALA A 306 9.34 12.30 -7.48
C ALA A 306 10.20 12.55 -8.73
N GLU A 307 9.73 13.41 -9.65
CA GLU A 307 10.41 13.78 -10.88
C GLU A 307 11.32 15.01 -10.71
N SER A 308 11.17 15.77 -9.61
CA SER A 308 11.94 16.98 -9.33
C SER A 308 13.42 16.68 -9.11
N HIS A 309 14.27 17.50 -9.70
CA HIS A 309 15.72 17.52 -9.48
C HIS A 309 16.19 18.73 -8.66
N LEU A 310 15.28 19.41 -7.95
CA LEU A 310 15.58 20.62 -7.19
C LEU A 310 16.70 20.40 -6.18
N VAL A 311 16.68 19.28 -5.45
CA VAL A 311 17.68 18.97 -4.41
C VAL A 311 19.06 18.79 -5.03
N GLN A 312 19.18 18.12 -6.17
CA GLN A 312 20.41 17.96 -6.93
C GLN A 312 20.88 19.29 -7.51
N ASN A 313 19.98 20.10 -8.08
CA ASN A 313 20.27 21.38 -8.70
C ASN A 313 20.84 22.43 -7.72
N LEU A 314 20.58 22.27 -6.42
CA LEU A 314 21.15 23.12 -5.36
C LEU A 314 22.56 22.69 -4.92
N ASN A 315 23.05 21.53 -5.37
CA ASN A 315 24.41 21.07 -5.10
C ASN A 315 25.40 21.62 -6.14
N PRO A 316 26.70 21.73 -5.79
CA PRO A 316 27.73 22.10 -6.75
C PRO A 316 27.81 21.14 -7.94
N PRO A 317 28.37 21.57 -9.08
CA PRO A 317 28.69 20.69 -10.19
C PRO A 317 29.56 19.52 -9.77
N CYS A 318 29.63 18.49 -10.63
CA CYS A 318 30.41 17.30 -10.41
C CYS A 318 31.89 17.61 -10.10
N ALA A 319 32.38 17.04 -9.01
CA ALA A 319 33.77 17.27 -8.56
C ALA A 319 34.79 16.32 -9.21
N VAL A 320 34.29 15.25 -9.87
CA VAL A 320 35.14 14.18 -10.45
C VAL A 320 34.95 13.99 -11.96
N CYS A 321 34.10 14.80 -12.60
CA CYS A 321 33.75 14.62 -14.00
C CYS A 321 34.74 15.23 -15.01
N ASP A 322 35.44 16.30 -14.65
CA ASP A 322 36.34 17.05 -15.54
C ASP A 322 37.73 17.26 -14.93
N VAL A 323 38.16 16.31 -14.10
CA VAL A 323 39.44 16.39 -13.40
C VAL A 323 40.52 15.68 -14.22
N ASP A 324 41.60 16.37 -14.53
CA ASP A 324 42.85 15.75 -15.03
C ASP A 324 43.67 15.36 -13.79
N SER A 325 43.39 14.17 -13.25
CA SER A 325 44.00 13.72 -11.98
C SER A 325 45.43 13.20 -12.16
N ASP A 326 45.78 12.76 -13.38
CA ASP A 326 47.12 12.24 -13.70
C ASP A 326 48.00 13.26 -14.40
N GLY A 327 47.46 14.42 -14.79
CA GLY A 327 48.19 15.52 -15.39
C GLY A 327 48.56 15.28 -16.86
N ASP A 328 47.86 14.42 -17.57
CA ASP A 328 48.14 14.12 -18.98
C ASP A 328 47.50 15.13 -19.97
N GLY A 329 46.71 16.06 -19.45
CA GLY A 329 46.03 17.12 -20.22
C GLY A 329 44.68 16.70 -20.79
N THR A 330 44.18 15.55 -20.43
CA THR A 330 42.79 15.09 -20.72
C THR A 330 42.01 14.99 -19.42
N ALA A 331 40.73 15.40 -19.45
CA ALA A 331 39.86 15.18 -18.29
C ALA A 331 39.61 13.67 -18.10
N ASP A 332 39.69 13.23 -16.83
CA ASP A 332 39.30 11.88 -16.47
C ASP A 332 37.81 11.69 -16.75
N THR A 333 37.47 10.56 -17.33
CA THR A 333 36.08 10.21 -17.57
C THR A 333 35.46 9.61 -16.32
N THR A 334 34.15 9.70 -16.16
CA THR A 334 33.40 9.02 -15.09
C THR A 334 33.12 7.54 -15.43
N ASP A 335 33.78 6.99 -16.44
CA ASP A 335 33.57 5.63 -16.95
C ASP A 335 33.76 4.52 -15.89
N TRP A 336 34.53 4.83 -14.84
CA TRP A 336 34.70 3.93 -13.69
C TRP A 336 33.46 3.89 -12.76
N ILE A 337 32.52 4.83 -12.91
CA ILE A 337 31.27 4.88 -12.13
C ILE A 337 30.21 4.13 -12.93
N GLU A 338 30.11 2.84 -12.72
CA GLU A 338 29.26 1.98 -13.51
C GLU A 338 27.97 1.62 -12.75
N ALA A 339 26.84 2.19 -13.20
CA ALA A 339 25.52 1.81 -12.69
C ALA A 339 25.17 0.37 -13.15
N GLY A 340 24.47 -0.37 -12.31
CA GLY A 340 24.07 -1.75 -12.62
C GLY A 340 23.34 -2.43 -11.48
N THR A 341 22.81 -3.61 -11.79
CA THR A 341 22.28 -4.49 -10.75
C THR A 341 23.40 -5.30 -10.10
N TYR A 342 23.15 -5.79 -8.88
CA TYR A 342 24.08 -6.69 -8.19
C TYR A 342 23.35 -7.83 -7.49
N THR A 343 24.02 -8.98 -7.34
CA THR A 343 23.57 -10.11 -6.52
C THR A 343 24.39 -10.20 -5.26
N GLY A 344 24.05 -11.04 -4.29
CA GLY A 344 24.96 -11.20 -3.15
C GLY A 344 24.53 -12.13 -2.03
N VAL A 345 25.54 -12.57 -1.32
CA VAL A 345 25.38 -13.30 -0.05
C VAL A 345 24.84 -12.32 1.00
N TRP A 346 23.53 -12.21 1.06
CA TRP A 346 22.85 -11.25 1.94
C TRP A 346 21.52 -11.80 2.49
N TRP A 347 20.54 -12.18 1.64
CA TRP A 347 19.21 -12.58 2.11
C TRP A 347 19.22 -13.83 2.97
N GLU A 348 20.05 -14.80 2.64
CA GLU A 348 20.23 -16.01 3.45
C GLU A 348 20.86 -15.73 4.83
N LEU A 349 21.62 -14.63 4.97
CA LEU A 349 22.12 -14.13 6.26
C LEU A 349 20.99 -13.49 7.08
N GLN A 350 20.16 -12.65 6.42
CA GLN A 350 19.01 -12.02 7.05
C GLN A 350 17.99 -13.05 7.54
N ARG A 351 17.77 -14.11 6.75
CA ARG A 351 16.92 -15.25 7.13
C ARG A 351 17.55 -16.15 8.21
N ARG A 352 18.83 -15.95 8.53
CA ARG A 352 19.61 -16.77 9.48
C ARG A 352 19.82 -18.22 9.03
N ASP A 353 19.77 -18.50 7.76
CA ASP A 353 20.12 -19.79 7.16
C ASP A 353 21.63 -20.01 7.23
N THR A 354 22.37 -18.94 7.03
CA THR A 354 23.83 -18.86 7.08
C THR A 354 24.32 -17.83 8.11
N THR A 355 25.63 -17.70 8.27
CA THR A 355 26.28 -16.80 9.24
C THR A 355 27.36 -15.95 8.56
N TRP A 356 27.61 -14.74 9.12
CA TRP A 356 28.67 -13.81 8.67
C TRP A 356 30.10 -14.28 9.01
N THR A 357 30.29 -15.34 9.77
CA THR A 357 31.63 -15.76 10.25
C THR A 357 31.97 -17.14 9.77
N ALA A 358 33.28 -17.38 9.54
CA ALA A 358 33.79 -18.68 9.13
C ALA A 358 33.31 -19.82 10.04
N GLY A 359 32.93 -20.94 9.46
CA GLY A 359 32.41 -22.11 10.15
C GLY A 359 31.46 -22.94 9.29
N ALA A 360 30.79 -23.92 9.92
CA ALA A 360 29.96 -24.90 9.18
C ALA A 360 28.71 -24.27 8.47
N LYS A 361 28.35 -23.06 8.83
CA LYS A 361 27.22 -22.33 8.26
C LYS A 361 27.65 -21.01 7.62
N HIS A 362 28.91 -20.79 7.36
CA HIS A 362 29.38 -19.55 6.74
C HIS A 362 28.74 -19.34 5.36
N GLY A 363 28.10 -18.18 5.18
CA GLY A 363 27.46 -17.82 3.90
C GLY A 363 28.48 -17.45 2.84
N ALA A 364 29.42 -16.57 3.16
CA ALA A 364 30.35 -16.00 2.19
C ALA A 364 31.58 -16.92 1.94
N THR A 365 31.37 -18.21 1.69
CA THR A 365 32.49 -19.10 1.26
C THR A 365 32.84 -18.85 -0.20
N THR A 366 34.08 -19.18 -0.63
CA THR A 366 34.51 -19.09 -2.05
C THR A 366 33.50 -19.75 -2.99
N ALA A 367 33.01 -20.95 -2.64
CA ALA A 367 32.06 -21.69 -3.48
C ALA A 367 30.74 -20.95 -3.59
N ARG A 368 30.20 -20.44 -2.44
CA ARG A 368 28.90 -19.74 -2.42
C ARG A 368 28.97 -18.41 -3.15
N ILE A 369 30.03 -17.65 -3.01
CA ILE A 369 30.22 -16.41 -3.77
C ILE A 369 30.24 -16.70 -5.27
N LYS A 370 30.86 -17.79 -5.71
CA LYS A 370 30.85 -18.19 -7.13
C LYS A 370 29.46 -18.57 -7.64
N ASP A 371 28.57 -19.17 -6.80
CA ASP A 371 27.16 -19.40 -7.17
C ASP A 371 26.45 -18.06 -7.47
N TYR A 372 26.71 -17.03 -6.65
CA TYR A 372 26.15 -15.69 -6.87
C TYR A 372 26.80 -14.93 -8.05
N ILE A 373 28.09 -15.18 -8.35
CA ILE A 373 28.73 -14.68 -9.58
C ILE A 373 28.06 -15.31 -10.81
N ASP A 374 27.78 -16.62 -10.78
CA ASP A 374 27.08 -17.29 -11.89
C ASP A 374 25.66 -16.73 -12.05
N LEU A 375 24.95 -16.49 -10.96
CA LEU A 375 23.64 -15.82 -10.98
C LEU A 375 23.73 -14.40 -11.56
N ALA A 376 24.73 -13.61 -11.15
CA ALA A 376 24.95 -12.26 -11.66
C ALA A 376 25.18 -12.27 -13.17
N ALA A 377 26.04 -13.16 -13.65
CA ALA A 377 26.32 -13.32 -15.08
C ALA A 377 25.07 -13.76 -15.88
N ASP A 378 24.25 -14.65 -15.31
CA ASP A 378 23.00 -15.11 -15.94
C ASP A 378 21.95 -13.99 -15.97
N ALA A 379 21.87 -13.16 -14.93
CA ALA A 379 20.98 -12.02 -14.85
C ALA A 379 21.45 -10.80 -15.69
N GLY A 380 22.70 -10.77 -16.14
CA GLY A 380 23.32 -9.57 -16.71
C GLY A 380 23.65 -8.51 -15.64
N ALA A 381 23.74 -8.93 -14.38
CA ALA A 381 24.09 -8.04 -13.28
C ALA A 381 25.58 -7.71 -13.28
N ARG A 382 25.90 -6.47 -12.88
CA ARG A 382 27.26 -5.93 -12.94
C ARG A 382 28.15 -6.42 -11.80
N TYR A 383 27.57 -6.68 -10.60
CA TYR A 383 28.37 -6.92 -9.40
C TYR A 383 27.83 -8.09 -8.57
N VAL A 384 28.72 -8.58 -7.69
CA VAL A 384 28.40 -9.51 -6.60
C VAL A 384 28.85 -8.95 -5.26
N LEU A 385 27.96 -8.90 -4.29
CA LEU A 385 28.22 -8.56 -2.88
C LEU A 385 28.52 -9.84 -2.07
N ALA A 386 29.46 -9.78 -1.16
CA ALA A 386 29.68 -10.86 -0.18
C ALA A 386 29.78 -10.30 1.24
N GLU A 387 28.66 -10.27 1.98
CA GLU A 387 28.72 -9.95 3.41
C GLU A 387 29.37 -11.11 4.19
N GLY A 388 30.29 -10.77 5.08
CA GLY A 388 31.04 -11.77 5.84
C GLY A 388 32.33 -12.28 5.19
N TRP A 389 32.74 -11.71 4.03
CA TRP A 389 33.91 -12.16 3.30
C TRP A 389 35.24 -11.92 4.04
N ASN A 390 35.32 -10.92 4.94
CA ASN A 390 36.54 -10.50 5.64
C ASN A 390 36.50 -10.79 7.14
N THR A 391 37.66 -10.80 7.76
CA THR A 391 37.82 -11.16 9.17
C THR A 391 37.22 -10.16 10.15
N ASN A 392 36.80 -8.97 9.69
CA ASN A 392 36.09 -7.98 10.49
C ASN A 392 34.77 -8.51 11.03
N ALA A 393 34.03 -9.30 10.24
CA ALA A 393 32.76 -9.88 10.66
C ALA A 393 32.80 -10.74 11.91
N GLY A 394 33.94 -11.37 12.20
CA GLY A 394 34.17 -12.25 13.37
C GLY A 394 35.08 -11.69 14.44
N GLY A 395 35.65 -10.49 14.24
CA GLY A 395 36.71 -9.92 15.05
C GLY A 395 36.25 -9.03 16.19
N SER A 396 37.20 -8.34 16.79
CA SER A 396 36.94 -7.26 17.74
C SER A 396 36.63 -5.97 16.99
N TRP A 397 35.46 -5.39 17.23
CA TRP A 397 35.02 -4.16 16.57
C TRP A 397 35.92 -2.94 16.83
N THR A 398 36.81 -3.01 17.83
CA THR A 398 37.80 -1.99 18.15
C THR A 398 39.15 -2.24 17.47
N ASN A 399 39.32 -3.38 16.79
CA ASN A 399 40.52 -3.71 16.02
C ASN A 399 40.08 -4.35 14.70
N GLN A 400 39.54 -3.51 13.85
CA GLN A 400 38.90 -3.88 12.58
C GLN A 400 39.97 -4.21 11.54
N ASP A 401 39.62 -5.13 10.63
CA ASP A 401 40.43 -5.46 9.46
C ASP A 401 39.53 -5.74 8.25
N PHE A 402 39.51 -4.78 7.36
CA PHE A 402 38.71 -4.82 6.14
C PHE A 402 39.44 -5.46 4.95
N THR A 403 40.72 -5.80 5.10
CA THR A 403 41.55 -6.26 3.98
C THR A 403 42.03 -7.73 4.09
N THR A 404 41.67 -8.42 5.17
CA THR A 404 42.01 -9.85 5.33
C THR A 404 40.76 -10.73 5.12
N PRO A 405 40.75 -11.60 4.07
CA PRO A 405 39.62 -12.52 3.86
C PRO A 405 39.44 -13.52 5.02
N MET A 406 38.23 -14.03 5.20
CA MET A 406 37.97 -15.19 6.08
C MET A 406 38.77 -16.42 5.60
N PRO A 407 39.13 -17.36 6.51
CA PRO A 407 39.96 -18.51 6.13
C PRO A 407 39.40 -19.44 5.05
N ASP A 408 38.11 -19.39 4.82
CA ASP A 408 37.35 -20.16 3.81
C ASP A 408 36.93 -19.32 2.59
N VAL A 409 37.51 -18.11 2.45
CA VAL A 409 37.38 -17.22 1.30
C VAL A 409 38.74 -17.11 0.61
N ASP A 410 38.85 -17.66 -0.56
CA ASP A 410 39.97 -17.45 -1.51
C ASP A 410 39.60 -16.23 -2.37
N LEU A 411 39.99 -15.03 -1.93
CA LEU A 411 39.63 -13.77 -2.59
C LEU A 411 40.23 -13.68 -3.99
N ASP A 412 41.49 -14.14 -4.15
CA ASP A 412 42.13 -14.14 -5.49
C ASP A 412 41.33 -14.98 -6.50
N GLU A 413 40.84 -16.16 -6.07
CA GLU A 413 40.00 -17.01 -6.90
C GLU A 413 38.62 -16.36 -7.17
N VAL A 414 38.00 -15.70 -6.19
CA VAL A 414 36.73 -15.02 -6.36
C VAL A 414 36.86 -13.89 -7.38
N LEU A 415 37.85 -13.02 -7.23
CA LEU A 415 38.10 -11.87 -8.12
C LEU A 415 38.43 -12.34 -9.56
N ARG A 416 39.29 -13.35 -9.70
CA ARG A 416 39.61 -13.94 -10.98
C ARG A 416 38.35 -14.51 -11.67
N TYR A 417 37.54 -15.28 -10.93
CA TYR A 417 36.32 -15.90 -11.46
C TYR A 417 35.28 -14.86 -11.84
N GLY A 418 35.12 -13.82 -11.02
CA GLY A 418 34.25 -12.69 -11.33
C GLY A 418 34.65 -11.98 -12.61
N ALA A 419 35.94 -11.65 -12.74
CA ALA A 419 36.48 -11.03 -13.94
C ALA A 419 36.27 -11.88 -15.20
N GLU A 420 36.44 -13.22 -15.14
CA GLU A 420 36.17 -14.15 -16.25
C GLU A 420 34.69 -14.13 -16.68
N LYS A 421 33.77 -13.81 -15.76
CA LYS A 421 32.34 -13.74 -16.00
C LYS A 421 31.85 -12.29 -16.31
N GLY A 422 32.73 -11.30 -16.22
CA GLY A 422 32.37 -9.89 -16.36
C GLY A 422 31.61 -9.30 -15.15
N VAL A 423 31.80 -9.89 -13.95
CA VAL A 423 31.15 -9.52 -12.70
C VAL A 423 32.16 -8.93 -11.73
N GLY A 424 31.96 -7.67 -11.31
CA GLY A 424 32.77 -6.99 -10.31
C GLY A 424 32.41 -7.42 -8.89
N PHE A 425 33.32 -7.19 -7.95
CA PHE A 425 33.12 -7.51 -6.53
C PHE A 425 32.79 -6.26 -5.73
N VAL A 426 31.73 -6.31 -4.93
CA VAL A 426 31.36 -5.27 -3.94
C VAL A 426 31.91 -5.70 -2.58
N ALA A 427 32.90 -4.99 -2.08
CA ALA A 427 33.48 -5.27 -0.77
C ALA A 427 32.60 -4.73 0.35
N HIS A 428 32.18 -5.57 1.29
CA HIS A 428 31.39 -5.16 2.47
C HIS A 428 32.30 -4.72 3.61
N ASN A 429 32.10 -3.48 4.08
CA ASN A 429 32.86 -2.84 5.15
C ASN A 429 31.94 -2.50 6.33
N GLU A 430 31.54 -3.51 7.11
CA GLU A 430 30.71 -3.30 8.30
C GLU A 430 31.53 -2.80 9.47
N THR A 431 31.27 -1.59 9.94
CA THR A 431 31.97 -0.96 11.08
C THR A 431 31.26 -1.21 12.41
N ARG A 432 29.99 -1.62 12.41
CA ARG A 432 29.09 -1.60 13.58
C ARG A 432 29.12 -0.28 14.32
N GLY A 433 29.30 0.80 13.57
CA GLY A 433 29.40 2.15 14.11
C GLY A 433 30.65 2.42 14.96
N TYR A 434 31.66 1.54 14.99
CA TYR A 434 33.00 1.86 15.55
C TYR A 434 33.89 2.41 14.45
N VAL A 435 33.73 3.68 14.17
CA VAL A 435 34.15 4.33 12.93
C VAL A 435 35.61 4.80 12.97
N ASP A 436 36.18 5.01 14.16
CA ASP A 436 37.54 5.62 14.33
C ASP A 436 38.61 4.94 13.44
N TYR A 437 38.70 3.60 13.50
CA TYR A 437 39.72 2.89 12.72
C TYR A 437 39.46 3.00 11.21
N TYR A 438 38.20 2.92 10.78
CA TYR A 438 37.83 3.04 9.37
C TYR A 438 38.16 4.42 8.83
N ASP A 439 37.76 5.47 9.55
CA ASP A 439 38.00 6.85 9.20
C ASP A 439 39.52 7.18 9.11
N GLU A 440 40.34 6.65 10.03
CA GLU A 440 41.78 6.83 10.03
C GLU A 440 42.54 6.05 8.95
N ASN A 441 41.92 5.00 8.34
CA ASN A 441 42.57 4.09 7.41
C ASN A 441 41.92 4.05 6.01
N LEU A 442 41.05 4.98 5.65
CA LEU A 442 40.35 5.01 4.36
C LEU A 442 41.33 4.87 3.17
N GLU A 443 42.37 5.70 3.12
CA GLU A 443 43.38 5.69 2.05
C GLU A 443 44.05 4.32 1.90
N ARG A 444 44.46 3.71 3.02
CA ARG A 444 45.13 2.39 3.01
C ARG A 444 44.20 1.28 2.54
N ILE A 445 42.93 1.31 2.99
CA ILE A 445 41.94 0.30 2.64
C ILE A 445 41.59 0.43 1.17
N PHE A 446 41.33 1.64 0.69
CA PHE A 446 40.88 1.86 -0.69
C PHE A 446 42.01 1.71 -1.69
N SER A 447 43.26 2.09 -1.36
CA SER A 447 44.42 1.76 -2.19
C SER A 447 44.61 0.25 -2.36
N GLN A 448 44.32 -0.55 -1.30
CA GLN A 448 44.39 -2.01 -1.42
C GLN A 448 43.25 -2.55 -2.29
N TYR A 449 42.05 -1.96 -2.24
CA TYR A 449 40.93 -2.36 -3.08
C TYR A 449 41.17 -2.00 -4.56
N GLU A 450 41.73 -0.82 -4.82
CA GLU A 450 42.18 -0.44 -6.16
C GLU A 450 43.21 -1.42 -6.73
N GLU A 451 44.21 -1.80 -5.93
CA GLU A 451 45.22 -2.84 -6.33
C GLU A 451 44.57 -4.19 -6.66
N TRP A 452 43.44 -4.52 -6.01
CA TRP A 452 42.68 -5.75 -6.24
C TRP A 452 41.66 -5.63 -7.38
N GLY A 453 41.48 -4.44 -7.95
CA GLY A 453 40.47 -4.18 -8.98
C GLY A 453 39.04 -4.19 -8.42
N ILE A 454 38.86 -3.79 -7.16
CA ILE A 454 37.55 -3.63 -6.51
C ILE A 454 37.10 -2.18 -6.66
N HIS A 455 36.04 -1.93 -7.45
CA HIS A 455 35.54 -0.60 -7.77
C HIS A 455 34.19 -0.26 -7.11
N ALA A 456 33.69 -1.09 -6.21
CA ALA A 456 32.46 -0.82 -5.45
C ALA A 456 32.57 -1.34 -4.01
N ILE A 457 32.04 -0.58 -3.08
CA ILE A 457 31.95 -0.95 -1.67
C ILE A 457 30.53 -0.79 -1.13
N LYS A 458 30.17 -1.64 -0.15
CA LYS A 458 29.05 -1.44 0.75
C LYS A 458 29.59 -1.14 2.14
N THR A 459 29.31 0.06 2.68
CA THR A 459 29.72 0.41 4.05
C THR A 459 28.54 0.21 5.00
N GLY A 460 28.79 -0.33 6.21
CA GLY A 460 27.78 -0.51 7.24
C GLY A 460 28.14 0.22 8.53
N TYR A 461 27.12 0.78 9.18
CA TYR A 461 27.22 1.52 10.43
C TYR A 461 26.20 1.03 11.48
N ALA A 462 25.90 -0.26 11.45
CA ALA A 462 24.90 -0.84 12.33
C ALA A 462 25.17 -0.51 13.81
N THR A 463 24.11 -0.26 14.56
CA THR A 463 24.05 0.05 15.97
C THR A 463 24.32 1.53 16.33
N ARG A 464 25.46 1.88 16.89
CA ARG A 464 25.81 3.23 17.34
C ARG A 464 26.86 3.82 16.42
N PHE A 465 26.98 5.14 16.43
CA PHE A 465 28.07 5.82 15.72
C PHE A 465 29.10 6.33 16.73
N GLN A 466 30.30 5.74 16.74
CA GLN A 466 31.41 6.12 17.61
C GLN A 466 32.54 6.66 16.74
N LEU A 467 32.85 7.96 16.90
CA LEU A 467 33.92 8.65 16.20
C LEU A 467 34.57 9.66 17.15
N GLY A 468 35.91 9.71 17.14
CA GLY A 468 36.70 10.50 18.09
C GLY A 468 36.63 9.94 19.52
N GLY A 469 36.44 8.64 19.68
CA GLY A 469 36.29 7.96 20.96
C GLY A 469 34.97 8.24 21.72
N VAL A 470 34.02 8.93 21.11
CA VAL A 470 32.71 9.27 21.70
C VAL A 470 31.56 8.74 20.87
N ASN A 471 30.46 8.35 21.56
CA ASN A 471 29.20 8.02 20.85
C ASN A 471 28.50 9.31 20.42
N ARG A 472 28.03 9.31 19.20
CA ARG A 472 27.32 10.44 18.59
C ARG A 472 26.14 9.99 17.72
N SER A 473 25.36 10.93 17.25
CA SER A 473 24.34 10.69 16.24
C SER A 473 24.98 10.51 14.87
N HIS A 474 24.39 9.69 14.00
CA HIS A 474 24.73 9.62 12.57
C HIS A 474 24.55 10.96 11.83
N TYR A 475 23.86 11.90 12.43
CA TYR A 475 23.38 13.15 11.81
C TYR A 475 24.06 14.40 12.39
N ASP A 476 25.00 14.25 13.36
CA ASP A 476 25.76 15.39 13.85
C ASP A 476 26.85 15.81 12.85
N GLN A 477 27.38 17.00 12.99
CA GLN A 477 28.35 17.57 12.04
C GLN A 477 29.55 16.65 11.79
N GLU A 478 30.13 16.00 12.80
CA GLU A 478 31.31 15.16 12.63
C GLU A 478 30.97 13.83 11.91
N ALA A 479 29.80 13.29 12.12
CA ALA A 479 29.31 12.13 11.36
C ALA A 479 29.06 12.50 9.88
N VAL A 480 28.42 13.64 9.62
CA VAL A 480 28.25 14.19 8.26
C VAL A 480 29.59 14.32 7.54
N LYS A 481 30.60 14.86 8.21
CA LYS A 481 31.96 14.98 7.66
C LYS A 481 32.62 13.62 7.41
N HIS A 482 32.34 12.61 8.24
CA HIS A 482 32.85 11.27 8.01
C HIS A 482 32.29 10.68 6.71
N TYR A 483 30.97 10.74 6.50
CA TYR A 483 30.38 10.27 5.25
C TYR A 483 30.98 10.97 4.03
N GLN A 484 31.21 12.27 4.11
CA GLN A 484 31.88 13.02 3.04
C GLN A 484 33.31 12.53 2.80
N ARG A 485 34.10 12.29 3.85
CA ARG A 485 35.49 11.78 3.72
C ARG A 485 35.53 10.41 3.07
N VAL A 486 34.57 9.52 3.39
CA VAL A 486 34.47 8.18 2.75
C VAL A 486 34.26 8.31 1.26
N VAL A 487 33.31 9.14 0.84
CA VAL A 487 32.99 9.36 -0.58
C VAL A 487 34.17 9.96 -1.34
N GLU A 488 34.83 10.99 -0.77
CA GLU A 488 35.99 11.65 -1.36
C GLU A 488 37.21 10.71 -1.45
N ALA A 489 37.45 9.90 -0.41
CA ALA A 489 38.54 8.93 -0.42
C ALA A 489 38.25 7.82 -1.45
N ALA A 490 37.04 7.31 -1.50
CA ALA A 490 36.61 6.31 -2.47
C ALA A 490 36.77 6.81 -3.92
N ALA A 491 36.38 8.08 -4.18
CA ALA A 491 36.54 8.70 -5.50
C ALA A 491 38.00 8.76 -5.96
N ARG A 492 38.95 9.09 -5.04
CA ARG A 492 40.38 9.09 -5.38
C ARG A 492 40.95 7.74 -5.81
N HIS A 493 40.28 6.65 -5.45
CA HIS A 493 40.66 5.29 -5.77
C HIS A 493 39.71 4.60 -6.78
N GLY A 494 38.85 5.38 -7.49
CA GLY A 494 37.92 4.86 -8.48
C GLY A 494 36.91 3.88 -7.89
N ILE A 495 36.37 4.17 -6.70
CA ILE A 495 35.45 3.29 -5.95
C ILE A 495 34.11 3.95 -5.76
N SER A 496 33.04 3.25 -6.14
CA SER A 496 31.63 3.60 -5.90
C SER A 496 31.17 3.14 -4.52
N VAL A 497 30.29 3.91 -3.88
CA VAL A 497 29.84 3.73 -2.50
C VAL A 497 28.35 3.45 -2.42
N ASN A 498 28.00 2.36 -1.74
CA ASN A 498 26.68 2.07 -1.19
C ASN A 498 26.78 2.14 0.35
N ALA A 499 26.05 3.05 1.00
CA ALA A 499 26.12 3.23 2.44
C ALA A 499 24.88 2.73 3.14
N HIS A 500 25.00 1.74 4.03
CA HIS A 500 23.92 1.24 4.88
C HIS A 500 23.93 1.91 6.26
N GLU A 501 22.77 1.98 6.91
CA GLU A 501 22.48 2.84 8.07
C GLU A 501 22.93 4.29 7.83
N ALA A 502 22.83 4.71 6.59
CA ALA A 502 23.36 5.99 6.13
C ALA A 502 22.50 7.17 6.62
N ILE A 503 23.14 8.35 6.61
CA ILE A 503 22.42 9.61 6.66
C ILE A 503 21.53 9.75 5.42
N LYS A 504 20.39 10.43 5.57
CA LYS A 504 19.51 10.79 4.44
C LYS A 504 20.29 11.47 3.30
N PRO A 505 19.96 11.20 2.02
CA PRO A 505 20.60 11.87 0.89
C PRO A 505 20.18 13.35 0.81
N THR A 506 21.05 14.20 0.28
CA THR A 506 20.82 15.65 0.12
C THR A 506 21.26 16.17 -1.26
N GLY A 507 21.14 15.32 -2.30
CA GLY A 507 21.47 15.65 -3.70
C GLY A 507 22.97 15.66 -4.00
N LYS A 508 23.80 15.13 -3.11
CA LYS A 508 25.26 15.12 -3.28
C LYS A 508 25.75 14.22 -4.41
N ASP A 509 24.90 13.35 -4.91
CA ASP A 509 25.08 12.52 -6.10
C ASP A 509 25.39 13.36 -7.35
N ARG A 510 24.94 14.60 -7.45
CA ARG A 510 25.35 15.53 -8.51
C ARG A 510 26.84 15.88 -8.40
N THR A 511 27.34 16.16 -7.19
CA THR A 511 28.74 16.56 -6.97
C THR A 511 29.67 15.36 -6.93
N TRP A 512 29.21 14.27 -6.32
CA TRP A 512 29.95 13.03 -6.10
C TRP A 512 29.15 11.82 -6.64
N PRO A 513 29.13 11.60 -7.96
CA PRO A 513 28.35 10.51 -8.55
C PRO A 513 28.80 9.10 -8.14
N ASN A 514 29.99 8.96 -7.54
CA ASN A 514 30.42 7.71 -6.90
C ASN A 514 29.68 7.42 -5.57
N MET A 515 28.97 8.38 -5.00
CA MET A 515 27.97 8.15 -3.94
C MET A 515 26.68 7.64 -4.59
N MET A 516 26.63 6.35 -4.94
CA MET A 516 25.58 5.83 -5.80
C MET A 516 24.26 5.66 -5.07
N THR A 517 24.29 5.02 -3.90
CA THR A 517 23.07 4.70 -3.18
C THR A 517 23.33 4.55 -1.69
N GLY A 518 22.28 4.51 -0.90
CA GLY A 518 22.37 4.23 0.53
C GLY A 518 21.03 3.78 1.09
N GLU A 519 21.05 2.98 2.14
CA GLU A 519 19.84 2.48 2.78
C GLU A 519 19.03 3.63 3.40
N GLY A 520 19.15 3.91 4.67
CA GLY A 520 18.40 4.95 5.37
C GLY A 520 16.89 4.85 5.17
N VAL A 521 16.37 3.64 5.14
CA VAL A 521 14.95 3.32 4.89
C VAL A 521 14.61 1.98 5.54
N ALA A 522 13.36 1.79 5.95
CA ALA A 522 12.89 0.46 6.34
C ALA A 522 12.75 -0.45 5.09
N GLY A 523 13.90 -0.99 4.62
CA GLY A 523 14.02 -1.83 3.42
C GLY A 523 13.60 -3.28 3.63
N MET A 524 14.01 -4.16 2.70
CA MET A 524 13.68 -5.60 2.74
C MET A 524 14.23 -6.30 4.00
N GLU A 525 15.34 -5.85 4.55
CA GLU A 525 15.87 -6.37 5.81
C GLU A 525 14.82 -6.32 6.93
N GLN A 526 14.06 -5.24 7.00
CA GLN A 526 13.08 -5.01 8.05
C GLN A 526 11.85 -5.92 7.94
N GLN A 527 11.62 -6.58 6.81
CA GLN A 527 10.61 -7.64 6.69
C GLN A 527 10.85 -8.77 7.69
N ASN A 528 12.10 -8.98 8.10
CA ASN A 528 12.48 -10.00 9.08
C ASN A 528 12.61 -9.45 10.52
N TYR A 529 12.94 -8.17 10.71
CA TYR A 529 13.29 -7.58 12.01
C TYR A 529 12.17 -6.77 12.68
N MET A 530 11.27 -6.14 11.95
CA MET A 530 10.21 -5.31 12.53
C MET A 530 9.04 -6.11 13.14
N GLY A 531 9.28 -7.32 13.58
CA GLY A 531 8.32 -8.17 14.30
C GLY A 531 7.32 -8.87 13.37
N ALA A 532 6.10 -9.10 13.89
CA ALA A 532 5.12 -9.97 13.22
C ALA A 532 4.62 -9.48 11.86
N ASN A 533 4.83 -8.20 11.53
CA ASN A 533 4.18 -7.55 10.39
C ASN A 533 5.14 -7.04 9.33
N GLY A 534 6.46 -7.09 9.52
CA GLY A 534 7.43 -6.55 8.56
C GLY A 534 7.09 -5.12 8.12
N ASN A 535 7.38 -4.76 6.87
CA ASN A 535 6.93 -3.51 6.26
C ASN A 535 5.50 -3.68 5.77
N PRO A 536 4.53 -2.87 6.20
CA PRO A 536 3.18 -2.91 5.65
C PRO A 536 3.19 -2.46 4.18
N PRO A 537 2.30 -3.02 3.34
CA PRO A 537 2.25 -2.75 1.90
C PRO A 537 2.15 -1.26 1.55
N GLU A 538 1.39 -0.47 2.29
CA GLU A 538 1.26 0.99 2.10
C GLU A 538 2.61 1.73 2.05
N GLN A 539 3.67 1.18 2.69
CA GLN A 539 4.98 1.83 2.66
C GLN A 539 5.55 1.90 1.24
N ALA A 540 5.26 0.92 0.39
CA ALA A 540 5.71 0.94 -1.00
C ALA A 540 5.13 2.11 -1.80
N THR A 541 3.96 2.61 -1.41
CA THR A 541 3.27 3.74 -2.06
C THR A 541 3.57 5.10 -1.43
N ILE A 542 4.26 5.14 -0.27
CA ILE A 542 4.69 6.36 0.42
C ILE A 542 6.17 6.68 0.16
N LEU A 543 7.01 5.66 0.11
CA LEU A 543 8.46 5.81 0.06
C LEU A 543 8.98 6.62 -1.15
N PRO A 544 8.48 6.49 -2.40
CA PRO A 544 8.93 7.29 -3.53
C PRO A 544 8.81 8.81 -3.32
N PHE A 545 7.83 9.23 -2.52
CA PHE A 545 7.51 10.63 -2.25
C PHE A 545 8.10 11.15 -0.93
N THR A 546 8.88 10.33 -0.23
CA THR A 546 9.50 10.66 1.04
C THR A 546 11.00 10.40 0.97
N ARG A 547 11.46 9.17 1.23
CA ARG A 547 12.88 8.84 1.29
C ARG A 547 13.64 9.14 -0.02
N TRP A 548 13.00 8.97 -1.18
CA TRP A 548 13.64 9.19 -2.50
C TRP A 548 13.77 10.65 -2.91
N ILE A 549 13.13 11.59 -2.23
CA ILE A 549 13.17 13.03 -2.55
C ILE A 549 14.60 13.59 -2.58
N GLY A 550 15.48 13.13 -1.70
CA GLY A 550 16.86 13.62 -1.61
C GLY A 550 17.87 12.84 -2.46
N GLY A 551 17.47 11.68 -3.03
CA GLY A 551 18.34 10.82 -3.82
C GLY A 551 17.99 9.32 -3.70
N PRO A 552 18.72 8.44 -4.41
CA PRO A 552 18.43 7.02 -4.52
C PRO A 552 18.54 6.26 -3.19
N ALA A 553 17.90 5.08 -3.13
CA ALA A 553 17.98 4.23 -1.96
C ALA A 553 18.20 2.75 -2.31
N ASP A 554 19.04 2.07 -1.52
CA ASP A 554 19.26 0.63 -1.56
C ASP A 554 18.19 -0.10 -0.71
N TYR A 555 16.98 -0.24 -1.27
CA TYR A 555 15.85 -0.94 -0.65
C TYR A 555 16.02 -2.46 -0.64
N THR A 556 16.88 -3.00 -1.50
CA THR A 556 17.16 -4.43 -1.70
C THR A 556 15.93 -5.25 -2.13
N PRO A 557 15.21 -4.86 -3.22
CA PRO A 557 14.05 -5.60 -3.72
C PRO A 557 14.42 -6.92 -4.40
N GLY A 558 13.42 -7.66 -4.88
CA GLY A 558 13.60 -8.84 -5.73
C GLY A 558 13.60 -10.17 -5.00
N VAL A 559 13.14 -10.22 -3.76
CA VAL A 559 12.85 -11.49 -3.09
C VAL A 559 11.58 -12.08 -3.72
N LEU A 560 11.75 -13.08 -4.60
CA LEU A 560 10.63 -13.71 -5.31
C LEU A 560 9.95 -14.81 -4.47
N ASP A 561 10.73 -15.55 -3.66
CA ASP A 561 10.17 -16.54 -2.72
C ASP A 561 9.71 -15.81 -1.43
N VAL A 562 8.63 -15.04 -1.56
CA VAL A 562 8.11 -14.17 -0.49
C VAL A 562 7.56 -14.92 0.73
N LEU A 563 7.40 -16.26 0.65
CA LEU A 563 6.94 -17.14 1.73
C LEU A 563 8.01 -18.20 2.04
N TRP A 564 8.99 -17.90 2.90
CA TRP A 564 10.04 -18.88 3.22
C TRP A 564 9.69 -19.85 4.36
N ASP A 565 8.66 -19.57 5.16
CA ASP A 565 8.08 -20.51 6.14
C ASP A 565 6.56 -20.29 6.21
N PRO A 566 5.78 -20.96 5.34
CA PRO A 566 4.34 -20.75 5.27
C PRO A 566 3.59 -21.12 6.55
N ALA A 567 4.23 -21.87 7.47
CA ALA A 567 3.65 -22.21 8.76
C ALA A 567 3.75 -21.06 9.78
N LYS A 568 4.52 -20.01 9.49
CA LYS A 568 4.73 -18.85 10.37
C LYS A 568 4.44 -17.56 9.64
N LEU A 569 3.37 -16.87 10.02
CA LEU A 569 2.98 -15.58 9.42
C LEU A 569 4.06 -14.50 9.48
N ASN A 570 5.05 -14.63 10.35
CA ASN A 570 6.12 -13.65 10.56
C ASN A 570 7.37 -13.90 9.71
N THR A 571 7.34 -14.87 8.81
CA THR A 571 8.47 -15.24 7.96
C THR A 571 8.10 -15.06 6.50
N ARG A 572 7.65 -13.86 6.16
CA ARG A 572 7.24 -13.51 4.80
C ARG A 572 7.51 -12.04 4.49
N VAL A 573 7.70 -11.77 3.22
CA VAL A 573 7.58 -10.42 2.67
C VAL A 573 6.09 -10.09 2.51
N GLN A 574 5.69 -8.88 2.89
CA GLN A 574 4.28 -8.45 2.88
C GLN A 574 3.84 -7.93 1.50
N THR A 575 4.21 -8.64 0.45
CA THR A 575 3.87 -8.31 -0.95
C THR A 575 3.56 -9.56 -1.74
N THR A 576 3.11 -9.41 -2.99
CA THR A 576 3.20 -10.47 -4.00
C THR A 576 4.58 -10.47 -4.67
N THR A 577 4.89 -11.52 -5.43
CA THR A 577 6.10 -11.61 -6.26
C THR A 577 6.13 -10.51 -7.33
N THR A 578 4.99 -10.20 -7.94
CA THR A 578 4.87 -9.16 -8.98
C THR A 578 5.14 -7.75 -8.44
N THR A 579 4.79 -7.46 -7.17
CA THR A 579 5.21 -6.23 -6.49
C THR A 579 6.74 -6.15 -6.43
N GLN A 580 7.42 -7.25 -6.08
CA GLN A 580 8.89 -7.27 -6.02
C GLN A 580 9.52 -6.97 -7.39
N LEU A 581 8.89 -7.36 -8.50
CA LEU A 581 9.30 -6.98 -9.85
C LEU A 581 9.05 -5.49 -10.12
N ALA A 582 7.86 -4.99 -9.80
CA ALA A 582 7.48 -3.60 -10.03
C ALA A 582 8.36 -2.59 -9.27
N LEU A 583 8.89 -2.98 -8.09
CA LEU A 583 9.79 -2.14 -7.29
C LEU A 583 11.09 -1.76 -8.02
N TYR A 584 11.54 -2.53 -9.01
CA TYR A 584 12.73 -2.17 -9.80
C TYR A 584 12.54 -0.91 -10.66
N THR A 585 11.31 -0.63 -11.03
CA THR A 585 10.96 0.60 -11.74
C THR A 585 10.52 1.70 -10.78
N THR A 586 9.76 1.35 -9.73
CA THR A 586 9.20 2.32 -8.77
C THR A 586 10.28 2.86 -7.83
N PHE A 587 11.19 2.02 -7.33
CA PHE A 587 12.26 2.39 -6.40
C PHE A 587 13.58 2.52 -7.15
N TYR A 588 14.04 3.75 -7.33
CA TYR A 588 15.25 4.00 -8.05
C TYR A 588 16.51 3.76 -7.20
N SER A 589 17.46 3.02 -7.77
CA SER A 589 18.84 2.91 -7.31
C SER A 589 19.77 2.63 -8.50
N PRO A 590 20.86 3.39 -8.68
CA PRO A 590 21.84 3.10 -9.74
C PRO A 590 22.68 1.86 -9.43
N LEU A 591 22.65 1.39 -8.18
CA LEU A 591 23.20 0.11 -7.75
C LEU A 591 22.07 -0.67 -7.09
N GLN A 592 21.34 -1.47 -7.89
CA GLN A 592 20.08 -2.11 -7.51
C GLN A 592 20.30 -3.61 -7.23
N MET A 593 19.92 -4.06 -6.03
CA MET A 593 20.12 -5.46 -5.63
C MET A 593 19.10 -6.40 -6.27
N LEU A 594 19.56 -7.57 -6.72
CA LEU A 594 18.78 -8.79 -6.93
C LEU A 594 18.90 -9.60 -5.63
N ALA A 595 17.95 -9.39 -4.68
CA ALA A 595 18.20 -9.72 -3.29
C ALA A 595 18.02 -11.20 -2.92
N ASP A 596 17.34 -12.02 -3.77
CA ASP A 596 17.04 -13.41 -3.44
C ASP A 596 18.22 -14.35 -3.72
N THR A 597 18.09 -15.59 -3.29
CA THR A 597 19.10 -16.62 -3.47
C THR A 597 19.03 -17.24 -4.87
N PRO A 598 20.13 -17.80 -5.41
CA PRO A 598 20.13 -18.48 -6.69
C PRO A 598 19.08 -19.59 -6.77
N GLU A 599 18.85 -20.31 -5.69
CA GLU A 599 17.88 -21.41 -5.62
C GLU A 599 16.42 -20.89 -5.71
N ASN A 600 16.16 -19.72 -5.15
CA ASN A 600 14.83 -19.13 -5.18
C ASN A 600 14.52 -18.54 -6.55
N TYR A 601 15.45 -17.86 -7.19
CA TYR A 601 15.29 -17.42 -8.59
C TYR A 601 15.03 -18.59 -9.53
N ALA A 602 15.70 -19.72 -9.31
CA ALA A 602 15.49 -20.94 -10.10
C ALA A 602 14.10 -21.57 -9.92
N LYS A 603 13.40 -21.29 -8.80
CA LYS A 603 12.00 -21.69 -8.58
C LYS A 603 10.99 -20.84 -9.37
N HIS A 604 11.34 -19.60 -9.68
CA HIS A 604 10.48 -18.59 -10.32
C HIS A 604 11.06 -18.08 -11.64
N PRO A 605 11.33 -18.96 -12.62
CA PRO A 605 12.07 -18.60 -13.85
C PRO A 605 11.33 -17.55 -14.69
N GLU A 606 9.99 -17.57 -14.71
CA GLU A 606 9.16 -16.61 -15.46
C GLU A 606 9.22 -15.21 -14.86
N ALA A 607 9.18 -15.09 -13.54
CA ALA A 607 9.34 -13.81 -12.84
C ALA A 607 10.80 -13.30 -12.96
N PHE A 608 11.78 -14.19 -12.85
CA PHE A 608 13.20 -13.83 -12.97
C PHE A 608 13.56 -13.31 -14.37
N GLU A 609 12.82 -13.71 -15.41
CA GLU A 609 13.04 -13.21 -16.79
C GLU A 609 12.85 -11.69 -16.90
N TYR A 610 11.97 -11.08 -16.08
CA TYR A 610 11.83 -9.62 -16.03
C TYR A 610 13.09 -8.93 -15.52
N LEU A 611 13.79 -9.55 -14.58
CA LEU A 611 14.98 -8.99 -13.94
C LEU A 611 16.26 -9.12 -14.78
N ARG A 612 16.24 -9.97 -15.83
CA ARG A 612 17.39 -10.15 -16.73
C ARG A 612 17.62 -8.88 -17.54
N GLY A 613 18.83 -8.34 -17.40
CA GLY A 613 19.22 -7.11 -18.10
C GLY A 613 18.46 -5.87 -17.67
N MET A 614 17.91 -5.87 -16.43
CA MET A 614 17.21 -4.71 -15.87
C MET A 614 18.13 -3.48 -15.84
N PRO A 615 17.74 -2.36 -16.46
CA PRO A 615 18.50 -1.12 -16.39
C PRO A 615 18.58 -0.56 -14.97
N ALA A 616 19.68 0.12 -14.66
CA ALA A 616 19.90 0.84 -13.41
C ALA A 616 20.11 2.35 -13.63
N THR A 617 19.93 2.83 -14.84
CA THR A 617 19.92 4.24 -15.24
C THR A 617 18.89 4.45 -16.33
N TRP A 618 18.31 5.65 -16.37
CA TRP A 618 17.14 5.94 -17.17
C TRP A 618 17.28 7.26 -17.94
N ASP A 619 16.69 7.30 -19.12
CA ASP A 619 16.70 8.49 -19.98
C ASP A 619 15.57 9.45 -19.61
N GLU A 620 14.45 8.92 -19.15
CA GLU A 620 13.21 9.65 -18.82
C GLU A 620 12.43 8.87 -17.76
N SER A 621 11.71 9.58 -16.91
CA SER A 621 10.80 8.99 -15.91
C SER A 621 9.51 9.78 -15.83
N ARG A 622 8.38 9.09 -15.64
CA ARG A 622 7.05 9.64 -15.39
C ARG A 622 6.42 8.91 -14.21
N VAL A 623 5.78 9.65 -13.33
CA VAL A 623 5.19 9.09 -12.10
C VAL A 623 3.77 9.62 -11.93
N ASP A 624 2.81 8.71 -11.79
CA ASP A 624 1.44 9.00 -11.38
C ASP A 624 1.12 8.25 -10.10
N ALA A 625 0.48 8.91 -9.12
CA ALA A 625 0.26 8.28 -7.83
C ALA A 625 -0.79 8.98 -6.97
N GLN A 626 -1.34 8.19 -6.04
CA GLN A 626 -1.97 8.68 -4.83
C GLN A 626 -1.16 8.18 -3.63
N ILE A 627 -0.50 9.11 -2.92
CA ILE A 627 0.43 8.77 -1.83
C ILE A 627 -0.30 7.96 -0.74
N GLY A 628 0.18 6.78 -0.45
CA GLY A 628 -0.40 5.86 0.52
C GLY A 628 -1.35 4.82 -0.08
N ASP A 629 -1.78 5.00 -1.34
CA ASP A 629 -2.73 4.13 -2.02
C ASP A 629 -2.08 3.34 -3.17
N HIS A 630 -1.53 4.03 -4.17
CA HIS A 630 -0.89 3.39 -5.33
C HIS A 630 0.15 4.28 -6.00
N VAL A 631 1.05 3.65 -6.76
CA VAL A 631 2.08 4.32 -7.56
C VAL A 631 2.21 3.61 -8.90
N THR A 632 2.20 4.39 -9.98
CA THR A 632 2.59 3.99 -11.33
C THR A 632 3.84 4.75 -11.71
N THR A 633 4.90 4.05 -12.07
CA THR A 633 6.15 4.65 -12.55
C THR A 633 6.50 4.08 -13.91
N ALA A 634 6.70 4.93 -14.89
CA ALA A 634 7.21 4.56 -16.22
C ALA A 634 8.61 5.16 -16.41
N ARG A 635 9.56 4.35 -16.87
CA ARG A 635 10.95 4.76 -17.10
C ARG A 635 11.44 4.25 -18.45
N ARG A 636 12.15 5.09 -19.20
CA ARG A 636 12.74 4.76 -20.50
C ARG A 636 14.23 4.47 -20.36
N SER A 637 14.68 3.41 -21.05
CA SER A 637 16.10 3.14 -21.27
C SER A 637 16.30 2.74 -22.72
N GLY A 638 16.96 3.59 -23.49
CA GLY A 638 17.05 3.45 -24.94
C GLY A 638 15.66 3.50 -25.60
N ASP A 639 15.35 2.48 -26.39
CA ASP A 639 14.05 2.37 -27.09
C ASP A 639 12.98 1.61 -26.27
N ALA A 640 13.30 1.17 -25.04
CA ALA A 640 12.39 0.40 -24.22
C ALA A 640 11.87 1.23 -23.04
N TRP A 641 10.60 0.98 -22.69
CA TRP A 641 9.99 1.50 -21.47
C TRP A 641 9.74 0.38 -20.47
N TYR A 642 9.84 0.70 -19.21
CA TYR A 642 9.57 -0.19 -18.08
C TYR A 642 8.51 0.50 -17.21
N VAL A 643 7.42 -0.20 -16.91
CA VAL A 643 6.35 0.33 -16.08
C VAL A 643 6.21 -0.56 -14.84
N GLY A 644 6.27 0.06 -13.68
CA GLY A 644 5.99 -0.58 -12.39
C GLY A 644 4.75 0.03 -11.75
N VAL A 645 3.79 -0.82 -11.39
CA VAL A 645 2.58 -0.40 -10.68
C VAL A 645 2.50 -1.17 -9.37
N VAL A 646 2.26 -0.47 -8.26
CA VAL A 646 2.13 -1.08 -6.93
C VAL A 646 0.95 -0.48 -6.19
N THR A 647 0.31 -1.28 -5.31
CA THR A 647 -0.83 -0.85 -4.47
C THR A 647 -0.57 -1.17 -2.99
N ASP A 648 -1.35 -0.53 -2.12
CA ASP A 648 -1.45 -0.81 -0.70
C ASP A 648 -2.15 -2.15 -0.42
N GLU A 649 -2.82 -2.32 0.73
CA GLU A 649 -3.56 -3.52 1.11
C GLU A 649 -4.89 -3.72 0.35
N VAL A 650 -5.27 -2.80 -0.52
CA VAL A 650 -6.56 -2.77 -1.22
C VAL A 650 -6.42 -3.20 -2.67
N ASP A 651 -7.32 -4.10 -3.11
CA ASP A 651 -7.43 -4.46 -4.51
C ASP A 651 -7.81 -3.22 -5.34
N ARG A 652 -7.17 -3.04 -6.51
CA ARG A 652 -7.40 -1.88 -7.39
C ARG A 652 -7.36 -2.26 -8.85
N THR A 653 -8.08 -1.49 -9.66
CA THR A 653 -7.86 -1.45 -11.10
C THR A 653 -7.50 -0.01 -11.49
N LEU A 654 -6.44 0.13 -12.27
CA LEU A 654 -5.89 1.41 -12.70
C LEU A 654 -5.77 1.44 -14.21
N ASP A 655 -6.02 2.60 -14.80
CA ASP A 655 -5.77 2.88 -16.21
C ASP A 655 -4.37 3.50 -16.36
N VAL A 656 -3.52 2.88 -17.18
CA VAL A 656 -2.17 3.37 -17.49
C VAL A 656 -2.10 3.76 -18.96
N PRO A 657 -2.22 5.05 -19.31
CA PRO A 657 -2.05 5.53 -20.67
C PRO A 657 -0.65 5.23 -21.20
N LEU A 658 -0.54 4.85 -22.47
CA LEU A 658 0.73 4.61 -23.14
C LEU A 658 1.17 5.79 -24.03
N ASP A 659 0.70 6.98 -23.76
CA ASP A 659 1.01 8.23 -24.49
C ASP A 659 2.49 8.65 -24.41
N MET A 660 3.28 7.96 -23.59
CA MET A 660 4.74 8.11 -23.58
C MET A 660 5.45 7.35 -24.70
N LEU A 661 4.77 6.45 -25.43
CA LEU A 661 5.33 5.72 -26.56
C LEU A 661 5.40 6.59 -27.82
N ASP A 662 6.33 6.28 -28.70
CA ASP A 662 6.50 7.02 -29.96
C ASP A 662 5.29 6.84 -30.88
N ASP A 663 4.77 7.94 -31.41
CA ASP A 663 3.63 7.95 -32.33
C ASP A 663 3.89 7.08 -33.58
N GLY A 664 2.96 6.19 -33.87
CA GLY A 664 2.99 5.33 -35.05
C GLY A 664 3.97 4.18 -34.96
N VAL A 665 4.59 3.95 -33.82
CA VAL A 665 5.42 2.77 -33.53
C VAL A 665 4.56 1.75 -32.80
N THR A 666 4.66 0.47 -33.22
CA THR A 666 4.05 -0.64 -32.49
C THR A 666 5.06 -1.24 -31.55
N TYR A 667 4.66 -1.43 -30.30
CA TYR A 667 5.46 -2.05 -29.24
C TYR A 667 4.91 -3.41 -28.86
N VAL A 668 5.73 -4.24 -28.23
CA VAL A 668 5.29 -5.41 -27.49
C VAL A 668 5.19 -5.03 -26.02
N ALA A 669 4.02 -5.17 -25.44
CA ALA A 669 3.83 -5.14 -24.00
C ALA A 669 4.04 -6.56 -23.46
N GLU A 670 5.11 -6.74 -22.70
CA GLU A 670 5.36 -7.95 -21.89
C GLU A 670 4.97 -7.63 -20.46
N VAL A 671 3.96 -8.31 -19.95
CA VAL A 671 3.31 -7.99 -18.67
C VAL A 671 3.50 -9.13 -17.69
N TRP A 672 4.03 -8.84 -16.51
CA TRP A 672 4.08 -9.73 -15.35
C TRP A 672 3.08 -9.20 -14.32
N ALA A 673 1.97 -9.90 -14.15
CA ALA A 673 0.87 -9.52 -13.28
C ALA A 673 0.58 -10.61 -12.25
N ASP A 674 -0.10 -10.25 -11.18
CA ASP A 674 -0.68 -11.21 -10.24
C ASP A 674 -1.67 -12.12 -10.98
N ALA A 675 -1.44 -13.43 -10.92
CA ALA A 675 -2.32 -14.41 -11.57
C ALA A 675 -3.74 -14.38 -10.98
N GLN A 676 -4.66 -15.00 -11.68
CA GLN A 676 -6.09 -15.07 -11.32
C GLN A 676 -6.33 -15.45 -9.84
N ASP A 677 -5.57 -16.41 -9.32
CA ASP A 677 -5.70 -16.91 -7.94
C ASP A 677 -4.71 -16.29 -6.95
N ALA A 678 -3.94 -15.28 -7.38
CA ALA A 678 -2.99 -14.60 -6.53
C ALA A 678 -3.66 -13.93 -5.34
N SER A 679 -2.99 -13.97 -4.20
CA SER A 679 -3.40 -13.30 -2.98
C SER A 679 -2.21 -13.13 -2.07
N TRP A 680 -1.90 -11.91 -1.66
CA TRP A 680 -0.74 -11.67 -0.79
C TRP A 680 -0.82 -12.40 0.57
N LYS A 681 -2.02 -12.79 1.03
CA LYS A 681 -2.24 -13.59 2.24
C LYS A 681 -2.28 -15.09 1.98
N GLY A 682 -2.69 -15.50 0.78
CA GLY A 682 -2.87 -16.90 0.37
C GLY A 682 -1.73 -17.41 -0.51
N ASP A 683 -1.79 -17.13 -1.79
CA ASP A 683 -0.74 -17.47 -2.77
C ASP A 683 -0.13 -16.19 -3.37
N PRO A 684 0.92 -15.64 -2.76
CA PRO A 684 1.55 -14.42 -3.24
C PRO A 684 2.55 -14.64 -4.38
N THR A 685 2.82 -15.89 -4.76
CA THR A 685 3.84 -16.23 -5.76
C THR A 685 3.26 -16.58 -7.13
N ALA A 686 1.94 -16.55 -7.25
CA ALA A 686 1.25 -16.83 -8.50
C ALA A 686 1.40 -15.64 -9.46
N VAL A 687 2.19 -15.83 -10.52
CA VAL A 687 2.48 -14.82 -11.56
C VAL A 687 1.88 -15.27 -12.89
N GLU A 688 1.24 -14.37 -13.60
CA GLU A 688 0.81 -14.55 -15.00
C GLU A 688 1.64 -13.66 -15.90
N VAL A 689 2.13 -14.22 -17.01
CA VAL A 689 2.92 -13.48 -18.01
C VAL A 689 2.15 -13.45 -19.32
N THR A 690 1.85 -12.23 -19.80
CA THR A 690 1.15 -12.04 -21.08
C THR A 690 1.95 -11.16 -22.03
N ARG A 691 1.67 -11.29 -23.34
CA ARG A 691 2.30 -10.50 -24.41
C ARG A 691 1.27 -10.07 -25.43
N SER A 692 1.27 -8.78 -25.75
CA SER A 692 0.38 -8.20 -26.76
C SER A 692 1.06 -7.05 -27.50
N LEU A 693 0.51 -6.69 -28.66
CA LEU A 693 0.95 -5.51 -29.42
C LEU A 693 0.17 -4.28 -28.92
N VAL A 694 0.90 -3.19 -28.66
CA VAL A 694 0.35 -1.92 -28.19
C VAL A 694 0.91 -0.74 -28.99
N THR A 695 0.24 0.40 -28.92
CA THR A 695 0.63 1.69 -29.49
C THR A 695 0.47 2.82 -28.46
N SER A 696 0.88 4.05 -28.80
CA SER A 696 0.67 5.24 -27.97
C SER A 696 -0.81 5.59 -27.71
N ASP A 697 -1.73 5.07 -28.52
CA ASP A 697 -3.18 5.30 -28.36
C ASP A 697 -3.82 4.36 -27.32
N ASP A 698 -3.10 3.31 -26.88
CA ASP A 698 -3.63 2.32 -25.97
C ASP A 698 -3.55 2.78 -24.50
N VAL A 699 -4.45 2.23 -23.69
CA VAL A 699 -4.48 2.40 -22.25
C VAL A 699 -4.49 1.01 -21.61
N LEU A 700 -3.45 0.65 -20.87
CA LEU A 700 -3.40 -0.61 -20.15
C LEU A 700 -4.35 -0.58 -18.95
N SER A 701 -5.22 -1.55 -18.85
CA SER A 701 -5.99 -1.82 -17.63
C SER A 701 -5.18 -2.73 -16.71
N VAL A 702 -4.82 -2.22 -15.55
CA VAL A 702 -3.96 -2.88 -14.56
C VAL A 702 -4.79 -3.30 -13.37
N SER A 703 -5.02 -4.60 -13.19
CA SER A 703 -5.78 -5.16 -12.07
C SER A 703 -4.83 -5.73 -11.02
N LEU A 704 -4.84 -5.16 -9.83
CA LEU A 704 -3.95 -5.48 -8.72
C LEU A 704 -4.72 -6.14 -7.57
N VAL A 705 -4.19 -7.18 -6.97
CA VAL A 705 -4.63 -7.63 -5.64
C VAL A 705 -4.03 -6.74 -4.56
N GLY A 706 -4.61 -6.69 -3.37
CA GLY A 706 -4.01 -5.95 -2.25
C GLY A 706 -2.57 -6.39 -2.00
N ALA A 707 -1.66 -5.43 -1.77
CA ALA A 707 -0.21 -5.62 -1.70
C ALA A 707 0.41 -6.18 -3.00
N GLY A 708 -0.33 -6.12 -4.09
CA GLY A 708 0.03 -6.60 -5.40
C GLY A 708 0.77 -5.57 -6.23
N GLY A 709 1.27 -6.02 -7.38
CA GLY A 709 1.95 -5.18 -8.35
C GLY A 709 1.84 -5.72 -9.75
N GLN A 710 2.21 -4.88 -10.70
CA GLN A 710 2.38 -5.28 -12.09
C GLN A 710 3.66 -4.65 -12.64
N ALA A 711 4.46 -5.47 -13.32
CA ALA A 711 5.65 -5.04 -14.02
C ALA A 711 5.45 -5.21 -15.53
N VAL A 712 5.82 -4.20 -16.31
CA VAL A 712 5.64 -4.21 -17.76
C VAL A 712 6.95 -3.79 -18.43
N ARG A 713 7.35 -4.51 -19.47
CA ARG A 713 8.40 -4.09 -20.40
C ARG A 713 7.77 -3.83 -21.77
N LEU A 714 7.97 -2.62 -22.29
CA LEU A 714 7.49 -2.17 -23.59
C LEU A 714 8.70 -1.98 -24.49
N ARG A 715 8.80 -2.76 -25.56
CA ARG A 715 9.88 -2.67 -26.55
C ARG A 715 9.32 -2.57 -27.96
N PRO A 716 9.99 -1.89 -28.91
CA PRO A 716 9.55 -1.88 -30.29
C PRO A 716 9.36 -3.30 -30.83
N ALA A 717 8.25 -3.51 -31.54
CA ALA A 717 7.90 -4.83 -32.08
C ALA A 717 8.78 -5.20 -33.28
N THR A 718 9.33 -6.42 -33.27
CA THR A 718 10.01 -6.99 -34.41
C THR A 718 9.02 -7.49 -35.47
N ALA A 719 9.52 -7.84 -36.65
CA ALA A 719 8.66 -8.43 -37.69
C ALA A 719 8.06 -9.80 -37.29
N GLU A 720 8.73 -10.53 -36.41
CA GLU A 720 8.24 -11.79 -35.83
C GLU A 720 7.10 -11.53 -34.83
N ASP A 721 7.26 -10.55 -33.97
CA ASP A 721 6.20 -10.13 -33.02
C ASP A 721 4.93 -9.69 -33.77
N LEU A 722 5.07 -8.83 -34.79
CA LEU A 722 3.95 -8.37 -35.62
C LEU A 722 3.21 -9.49 -36.34
N ALA A 723 3.87 -10.61 -36.60
CA ALA A 723 3.26 -11.78 -37.25
C ALA A 723 2.67 -12.80 -36.26
N GLY A 724 3.15 -12.79 -35.01
CA GLY A 724 2.86 -13.81 -34.03
C GLY A 724 2.01 -13.39 -32.84
N LEU A 725 1.98 -12.08 -32.51
CA LEU A 725 1.25 -11.57 -31.35
C LEU A 725 -0.06 -10.90 -31.77
N ALA A 726 -1.08 -11.01 -30.91
CA ALA A 726 -2.34 -10.29 -31.06
C ALA A 726 -2.20 -8.84 -30.55
N PRO A 727 -2.99 -7.88 -31.09
CA PRO A 727 -3.15 -6.58 -30.46
C PRO A 727 -3.69 -6.71 -29.03
N TYR A 728 -3.36 -5.73 -28.21
CA TYR A 728 -3.92 -5.58 -26.88
C TYR A 728 -5.43 -5.35 -26.98
N GLU A 729 -6.19 -6.09 -26.16
CA GLU A 729 -7.62 -5.90 -26.00
C GLU A 729 -7.93 -5.84 -24.50
N ARG A 730 -8.67 -4.83 -24.05
CA ARG A 730 -9.18 -4.75 -22.67
C ARG A 730 -10.02 -6.00 -22.38
N ALA A 731 -10.12 -6.33 -21.10
CA ALA A 731 -10.94 -7.45 -20.66
C ALA A 731 -12.38 -7.32 -21.19
N ARG A 732 -12.88 -8.42 -21.73
CA ARG A 732 -14.27 -8.57 -22.14
C ARG A 732 -14.86 -9.80 -21.47
N LEU A 733 -15.76 -9.55 -20.52
CA LEU A 733 -16.37 -10.59 -19.70
C LEU A 733 -17.70 -11.03 -20.28
N ASP A 734 -17.84 -12.33 -20.53
CA ASP A 734 -19.03 -12.97 -21.04
C ASP A 734 -19.38 -14.19 -20.16
N LEU A 735 -20.66 -14.55 -20.08
CA LEU A 735 -21.05 -15.87 -19.59
C LEU A 735 -20.68 -16.92 -20.63
N ALA A 736 -19.82 -17.90 -20.28
CA ALA A 736 -19.33 -18.92 -21.22
C ALA A 736 -20.39 -19.99 -21.57
N GLY A 737 -21.57 -19.95 -20.96
CA GLY A 737 -22.68 -20.86 -21.21
C GLY A 737 -23.90 -20.47 -20.39
N ALA A 738 -24.91 -21.31 -20.45
CA ALA A 738 -26.10 -21.14 -19.60
C ALA A 738 -25.71 -21.47 -18.14
N PRO A 739 -26.09 -20.65 -17.17
CA PRO A 739 -25.84 -20.94 -15.75
C PRO A 739 -26.55 -22.27 -15.35
N GLU A 740 -25.89 -23.04 -14.50
CA GLU A 740 -26.45 -24.22 -13.90
C GLU A 740 -27.05 -23.90 -12.53
N ALA A 741 -28.29 -24.31 -12.30
CA ALA A 741 -28.96 -24.08 -11.03
C ALA A 741 -29.39 -25.40 -10.37
N THR A 742 -29.11 -25.53 -9.09
CA THR A 742 -29.53 -26.68 -8.29
C THR A 742 -30.31 -26.18 -7.08
N PHE A 743 -31.58 -26.59 -7.01
CA PHE A 743 -32.44 -26.28 -5.87
C PHE A 743 -32.30 -27.36 -4.78
N ASP A 744 -32.04 -26.89 -3.55
CA ASP A 744 -32.07 -27.73 -2.35
C ASP A 744 -33.38 -27.51 -1.59
N PRO A 745 -34.33 -28.47 -1.67
CA PRO A 745 -35.59 -28.34 -0.98
C PRO A 745 -35.50 -28.42 0.55
N ALA A 746 -34.38 -28.92 1.09
CA ALA A 746 -34.21 -29.05 2.54
C ALA A 746 -33.86 -27.70 3.18
N THR A 747 -33.14 -26.85 2.47
CA THR A 747 -32.74 -25.53 2.94
C THR A 747 -33.58 -24.41 2.33
N GLY A 748 -34.33 -24.68 1.24
CA GLY A 748 -35.04 -23.65 0.49
C GLY A 748 -34.13 -22.76 -0.34
N THR A 749 -32.92 -23.22 -0.66
CA THR A 749 -31.91 -22.41 -1.35
C THR A 749 -31.66 -22.93 -2.77
N VAL A 750 -31.26 -22.03 -3.66
CA VAL A 750 -30.81 -22.32 -5.01
C VAL A 750 -29.33 -22.03 -5.11
N ARG A 751 -28.52 -23.04 -5.39
CA ARG A 751 -27.13 -22.87 -5.76
C ARG A 751 -27.01 -22.66 -7.25
N VAL A 752 -26.44 -21.56 -7.67
CA VAL A 752 -26.20 -21.23 -9.08
C VAL A 752 -24.70 -21.29 -9.34
N THR A 753 -24.33 -21.91 -10.45
CA THR A 753 -22.96 -21.97 -10.95
C THR A 753 -22.95 -21.37 -12.34
N ALA A 754 -22.06 -20.42 -12.59
CA ALA A 754 -21.89 -19.77 -13.87
C ALA A 754 -20.43 -19.78 -14.28
N GLU A 755 -20.12 -20.11 -15.52
CA GLU A 755 -18.80 -19.97 -16.08
C GLU A 755 -18.66 -18.56 -16.68
N VAL A 756 -17.67 -17.81 -16.22
CA VAL A 756 -17.33 -16.47 -16.72
C VAL A 756 -16.06 -16.58 -17.57
N ALA A 757 -16.13 -16.20 -18.83
CA ALA A 757 -15.00 -16.14 -19.74
C ALA A 757 -14.54 -14.68 -19.91
N ASN A 758 -13.23 -14.48 -19.99
CA ASN A 758 -12.61 -13.23 -20.36
C ASN A 758 -11.97 -13.37 -21.75
N ALA A 759 -12.56 -12.73 -22.75
CA ALA A 759 -12.06 -12.79 -24.12
C ALA A 759 -10.99 -11.72 -24.43
N GLY A 760 -10.71 -10.80 -23.48
CA GLY A 760 -9.60 -9.81 -23.60
C GLY A 760 -8.24 -10.42 -23.32
N THR A 761 -7.22 -9.59 -23.28
CA THR A 761 -5.81 -9.97 -23.03
C THR A 761 -5.35 -9.68 -21.60
N THR A 762 -6.17 -9.02 -20.78
CA THR A 762 -5.81 -8.59 -19.41
C THR A 762 -6.66 -9.30 -18.37
N VAL A 763 -6.15 -9.44 -17.16
CA VAL A 763 -6.92 -9.89 -16.00
C VAL A 763 -7.99 -8.83 -15.66
N ALA A 764 -9.21 -9.26 -15.36
CA ALA A 764 -10.25 -8.39 -14.83
C ALA A 764 -10.89 -8.98 -13.58
N GLU A 765 -11.32 -8.10 -12.68
CA GLU A 765 -12.18 -8.49 -11.57
C GLU A 765 -13.62 -8.58 -12.07
N ALA A 766 -14.20 -9.76 -11.98
CA ALA A 766 -15.56 -10.09 -12.41
C ALA A 766 -16.47 -10.34 -11.22
N HIS A 767 -17.73 -9.95 -11.32
CA HIS A 767 -18.79 -10.31 -10.38
C HIS A 767 -20.09 -10.58 -11.13
N LEU A 768 -20.97 -11.36 -10.51
CA LEU A 768 -22.27 -11.67 -11.09
C LEU A 768 -23.32 -10.63 -10.66
N VAL A 769 -24.21 -10.34 -11.58
CA VAL A 769 -25.34 -9.40 -11.42
C VAL A 769 -26.62 -10.13 -11.74
N LEU A 770 -27.57 -10.17 -10.82
CA LEU A 770 -28.87 -10.77 -11.01
C LEU A 770 -29.96 -9.70 -11.04
N ASP A 771 -30.74 -9.62 -12.11
CA ASP A 771 -31.82 -8.63 -12.29
C ASP A 771 -31.39 -7.18 -12.00
N GLY A 772 -30.11 -6.86 -12.30
CA GLY A 772 -29.50 -5.53 -12.08
C GLY A 772 -28.87 -5.31 -10.71
N GLU A 773 -28.93 -6.27 -9.79
CA GLU A 773 -28.33 -6.20 -8.46
C GLU A 773 -27.04 -7.04 -8.38
N THR A 774 -25.97 -6.46 -7.88
CA THR A 774 -24.69 -7.16 -7.69
C THR A 774 -24.78 -8.22 -6.59
N LEU A 775 -24.38 -9.45 -6.93
CA LEU A 775 -24.40 -10.57 -5.99
C LEU A 775 -23.17 -10.57 -5.09
N ALA A 776 -23.39 -10.38 -3.80
CA ALA A 776 -22.31 -10.37 -2.81
C ALA A 776 -21.56 -11.72 -2.76
N GLY A 777 -20.23 -11.69 -2.70
CA GLY A 777 -19.38 -12.89 -2.60
C GLY A 777 -19.13 -13.60 -3.92
N THR A 778 -19.53 -13.02 -5.08
CA THR A 778 -19.23 -13.56 -6.41
C THR A 778 -18.04 -12.91 -7.08
N THR A 779 -17.38 -11.95 -6.41
CA THR A 779 -16.21 -11.27 -6.96
C THR A 779 -15.04 -12.22 -7.11
N ALA A 780 -14.46 -12.27 -8.30
CA ALA A 780 -13.27 -13.07 -8.61
C ALA A 780 -12.51 -12.51 -9.81
N ARG A 781 -11.19 -12.72 -9.86
CA ARG A 781 -10.34 -12.34 -10.99
C ARG A 781 -10.46 -13.40 -12.09
N VAL A 782 -10.49 -12.94 -13.35
CA VAL A 782 -10.53 -13.82 -14.53
C VAL A 782 -9.40 -13.40 -15.46
N GLY A 783 -8.42 -14.28 -15.67
CA GLY A 783 -7.25 -14.03 -16.53
C GLY A 783 -7.63 -13.83 -18.00
N GLY A 784 -6.78 -13.11 -18.74
CA GLY A 784 -6.96 -12.90 -20.18
C GLY A 784 -7.00 -14.22 -20.94
N GLY A 785 -8.03 -14.41 -21.77
CA GLY A 785 -8.28 -15.66 -22.50
C GLY A 785 -8.70 -16.86 -21.64
N GLN A 786 -8.96 -16.65 -20.34
CA GLN A 786 -9.32 -17.71 -19.39
C GLN A 786 -10.82 -17.73 -19.08
N THR A 787 -11.24 -18.82 -18.46
CA THR A 787 -12.60 -19.00 -17.94
C THR A 787 -12.53 -19.36 -16.47
N ARG A 788 -13.48 -18.82 -15.68
CA ARG A 788 -13.59 -19.12 -14.26
C ARG A 788 -15.03 -19.46 -13.88
N GLU A 789 -15.20 -20.51 -13.09
CA GLU A 789 -16.47 -20.87 -12.47
C GLU A 789 -16.73 -19.99 -11.24
N LEU A 790 -17.88 -19.33 -11.21
CA LEU A 790 -18.39 -18.60 -10.05
C LEU A 790 -19.65 -19.30 -9.56
N SER A 791 -19.78 -19.47 -8.24
CA SER A 791 -20.97 -20.06 -7.64
C SER A 791 -21.46 -19.23 -6.46
N PHE A 792 -22.77 -19.15 -6.33
CA PHE A 792 -23.44 -18.45 -5.25
C PHE A 792 -24.68 -19.20 -4.81
N THR A 793 -25.22 -18.86 -3.66
CA THR A 793 -26.44 -19.45 -3.14
C THR A 793 -27.45 -18.37 -2.83
N LEU A 794 -28.66 -18.52 -3.34
CA LEU A 794 -29.77 -17.59 -3.12
C LEU A 794 -30.88 -18.28 -2.33
N ASP A 795 -31.69 -17.51 -1.62
CA ASP A 795 -32.99 -18.02 -1.16
C ASP A 795 -33.91 -18.21 -2.39
N ALA A 796 -34.61 -19.29 -2.44
CA ALA A 796 -35.54 -19.56 -3.53
C ALA A 796 -36.69 -18.53 -3.60
N ALA A 797 -36.91 -17.77 -2.52
CA ALA A 797 -37.87 -16.67 -2.49
C ALA A 797 -37.40 -15.44 -3.29
N ASP A 798 -36.07 -15.29 -3.48
CA ASP A 798 -35.46 -14.14 -4.13
C ASP A 798 -35.27 -14.29 -5.64
N VAL A 799 -35.67 -15.42 -6.22
CA VAL A 799 -35.49 -15.71 -7.63
C VAL A 799 -36.83 -16.02 -8.30
N SER A 800 -36.97 -15.63 -9.55
CA SER A 800 -38.15 -15.89 -10.35
C SER A 800 -38.13 -17.29 -10.93
N TYR A 801 -39.36 -17.85 -11.20
CA TYR A 801 -39.51 -19.09 -11.90
C TYR A 801 -39.28 -18.92 -13.39
N ALA A 802 -38.74 -19.94 -14.02
CA ALA A 802 -38.45 -19.96 -15.43
C ALA A 802 -37.43 -18.91 -15.91
N GLU A 803 -37.45 -18.60 -17.19
CA GLU A 803 -36.52 -17.73 -17.90
C GLU A 803 -36.72 -16.22 -17.61
N HIS A 804 -37.05 -15.85 -16.41
CA HIS A 804 -37.33 -14.46 -16.03
C HIS A 804 -36.18 -13.79 -15.27
N ASN A 805 -35.19 -14.56 -14.82
CA ASN A 805 -34.00 -14.00 -14.16
C ASN A 805 -32.98 -13.58 -15.21
N GLU A 806 -32.50 -12.37 -15.14
CA GLU A 806 -31.41 -11.88 -15.99
C GLU A 806 -30.11 -11.97 -15.21
N LEU A 807 -29.28 -13.00 -15.47
CA LEU A 807 -27.93 -13.12 -14.93
C LEU A 807 -26.95 -12.50 -15.92
N ALA A 808 -26.18 -11.57 -15.44
CA ALA A 808 -25.09 -10.93 -16.18
C ALA A 808 -23.77 -11.09 -15.43
N VAL A 809 -22.68 -10.91 -16.14
CA VAL A 809 -21.38 -10.68 -15.55
C VAL A 809 -21.04 -9.20 -15.74
N ALA A 810 -20.50 -8.58 -14.72
CA ALA A 810 -19.93 -7.25 -14.80
C ALA A 810 -18.52 -7.26 -14.21
N GLY A 811 -17.70 -6.27 -14.55
CA GLY A 811 -16.36 -6.14 -14.02
C GLY A 811 -15.90 -4.70 -14.07
N THR A 812 -14.93 -4.37 -13.25
CA THR A 812 -14.29 -3.07 -13.27
C THR A 812 -13.41 -2.98 -14.51
N ASP A 813 -13.59 -1.92 -15.30
CA ASP A 813 -12.85 -1.64 -16.55
C ASP A 813 -12.88 -2.75 -17.62
N ALA A 814 -13.90 -3.58 -17.56
CA ALA A 814 -14.19 -4.61 -18.55
C ALA A 814 -15.48 -4.27 -19.30
N THR A 815 -15.52 -4.58 -20.59
CA THR A 815 -16.80 -4.61 -21.30
C THR A 815 -17.53 -5.89 -20.94
N SER A 816 -18.84 -5.79 -20.67
CA SER A 816 -19.67 -6.94 -20.33
C SER A 816 -20.48 -7.39 -21.54
N GLY A 817 -20.66 -8.69 -21.67
CA GLY A 817 -21.56 -9.30 -22.63
C GLY A 817 -23.04 -9.05 -22.31
N GLU A 818 -23.90 -9.52 -23.19
CA GLU A 818 -25.36 -9.45 -22.99
C GLU A 818 -25.79 -10.36 -21.81
N PRO A 819 -26.72 -9.92 -20.96
CA PRO A 819 -27.26 -10.75 -19.91
C PRO A 819 -27.91 -12.04 -20.46
N ALA A 820 -27.66 -13.15 -19.79
CA ALA A 820 -28.31 -14.40 -20.08
C ALA A 820 -29.61 -14.53 -19.29
N ARG A 821 -30.70 -14.89 -19.96
CA ARG A 821 -31.91 -15.28 -19.25
C ARG A 821 -31.75 -16.68 -18.70
N ALA A 822 -31.89 -16.84 -17.41
CA ALA A 822 -31.62 -18.08 -16.70
C ALA A 822 -32.85 -18.59 -15.97
N ALA A 823 -33.12 -19.86 -16.14
CA ALA A 823 -34.11 -20.60 -15.34
C ALA A 823 -33.42 -21.07 -14.04
N LEU A 824 -33.33 -20.19 -13.03
CA LEU A 824 -32.64 -20.48 -11.76
C LEU A 824 -33.45 -21.43 -10.86
N LEU A 825 -34.78 -21.47 -11.01
CA LEU A 825 -35.62 -22.45 -10.36
C LEU A 825 -36.25 -23.38 -11.43
N PRO A 826 -35.96 -24.69 -11.39
CA PRO A 826 -36.59 -25.63 -12.29
C PRO A 826 -38.08 -25.69 -12.01
N TYR A 827 -38.90 -25.69 -13.05
CA TYR A 827 -40.31 -26.03 -12.90
C TYR A 827 -40.43 -27.44 -12.28
N PRO A 828 -41.21 -27.63 -11.22
CA PRO A 828 -41.45 -28.99 -10.73
C PRO A 828 -41.98 -29.84 -11.89
N ASP A 829 -41.29 -30.92 -12.16
CA ASP A 829 -41.78 -31.91 -13.09
C ASP A 829 -43.14 -32.44 -12.58
N GLY A 830 -44.22 -32.14 -13.30
CA GLY A 830 -45.56 -32.55 -12.93
C GLY A 830 -45.69 -34.06 -12.80
N ALA A 831 -44.95 -34.80 -13.62
CA ALA A 831 -44.86 -36.25 -13.52
C ALA A 831 -44.15 -36.69 -12.24
N ALA A 832 -43.12 -35.97 -11.82
CA ALA A 832 -42.39 -36.21 -10.56
C ALA A 832 -43.30 -35.94 -9.33
N LEU A 833 -44.04 -34.83 -9.32
CA LEU A 833 -44.99 -34.53 -8.25
C LEU A 833 -46.10 -35.56 -8.13
N GLU A 834 -46.70 -35.99 -9.22
CA GLU A 834 -47.70 -37.06 -9.26
C GLU A 834 -47.12 -38.41 -8.83
N ALA A 835 -45.85 -38.70 -9.20
CA ALA A 835 -45.14 -39.89 -8.77
C ALA A 835 -44.90 -39.89 -7.24
N LEU A 836 -44.55 -38.71 -6.64
CA LEU A 836 -44.41 -38.57 -5.19
C LEU A 836 -45.75 -38.86 -4.47
N VAL A 837 -46.87 -38.29 -4.92
CA VAL A 837 -48.19 -38.57 -4.35
C VAL A 837 -48.56 -40.04 -4.48
N THR A 838 -48.22 -40.64 -5.62
CA THR A 838 -48.52 -42.08 -5.88
C THR A 838 -47.64 -42.98 -4.99
N ALA A 839 -46.36 -42.68 -4.84
CA ALA A 839 -45.44 -43.42 -3.96
C ALA A 839 -45.90 -43.33 -2.50
N ALA A 840 -46.14 -42.13 -2.00
CA ALA A 840 -46.59 -41.90 -0.62
C ALA A 840 -47.94 -42.64 -0.31
N ARG A 841 -48.80 -42.76 -1.31
CA ARG A 841 -50.02 -43.57 -1.19
C ARG A 841 -49.70 -45.06 -1.15
N ALA A 842 -48.78 -45.53 -1.98
CA ALA A 842 -48.36 -46.92 -2.01
C ALA A 842 -47.65 -47.36 -0.72
N ASP A 843 -46.90 -46.51 -0.11
CA ASP A 843 -46.19 -46.72 1.13
C ASP A 843 -47.10 -46.64 2.36
N GLY A 844 -48.36 -46.20 2.19
CA GLY A 844 -49.35 -46.04 3.25
C GLY A 844 -49.19 -44.69 4.02
N ASP A 845 -48.36 -43.78 3.55
CA ASP A 845 -48.16 -42.46 4.12
C ASP A 845 -49.27 -41.45 3.76
N LEU A 846 -50.13 -41.81 2.80
CA LEU A 846 -51.33 -41.03 2.41
C LEU A 846 -52.57 -41.91 2.42
N ASP A 847 -53.63 -41.49 3.12
CA ASP A 847 -54.93 -42.12 2.97
C ASP A 847 -55.48 -41.90 1.55
N PRO A 848 -56.28 -42.83 1.00
CA PRO A 848 -56.78 -42.80 -0.36
C PRO A 848 -57.55 -41.53 -0.74
N ALA A 849 -58.23 -40.88 0.22
CA ALA A 849 -59.05 -39.70 -0.05
C ALA A 849 -58.12 -38.44 -0.11
N THR A 850 -57.17 -38.36 0.77
CA THR A 850 -56.14 -37.27 0.80
C THR A 850 -55.26 -37.41 -0.45
N ALA A 851 -54.78 -38.59 -0.82
CA ALA A 851 -54.01 -38.80 -2.04
C ALA A 851 -54.78 -38.31 -3.30
N GLY A 852 -56.06 -38.67 -3.45
CA GLY A 852 -56.86 -38.20 -4.57
C GLY A 852 -57.11 -36.69 -4.60
N LEU A 853 -57.19 -36.05 -3.42
CA LEU A 853 -57.33 -34.63 -3.33
C LEU A 853 -55.97 -33.93 -3.70
N LEU A 854 -54.84 -34.47 -3.23
CA LEU A 854 -53.49 -33.97 -3.57
C LEU A 854 -53.21 -34.08 -5.08
N SER A 855 -53.49 -35.26 -5.71
CA SER A 855 -53.37 -35.42 -7.17
C SER A 855 -54.19 -34.39 -7.95
N THR A 856 -55.36 -34.04 -7.49
CA THR A 856 -56.18 -33.00 -8.12
C THR A 856 -55.52 -31.61 -7.99
N ARG A 857 -54.92 -31.30 -6.84
CA ARG A 857 -54.24 -30.02 -6.59
C ARG A 857 -52.92 -29.94 -7.33
N VAL A 858 -52.15 -31.02 -7.36
CA VAL A 858 -50.92 -31.14 -8.14
C VAL A 858 -51.22 -30.98 -9.63
N GLY A 859 -52.24 -31.60 -10.15
CA GLY A 859 -52.66 -31.41 -11.53
C GLY A 859 -53.04 -29.95 -11.87
N ALA A 860 -53.63 -29.21 -10.93
CA ALA A 860 -53.91 -27.80 -11.12
C ALA A 860 -52.63 -26.94 -11.08
N LEU A 861 -51.64 -27.30 -10.23
CA LEU A 861 -50.30 -26.66 -10.19
C LEU A 861 -49.58 -26.88 -11.52
N VAL A 862 -49.53 -28.12 -12.00
CA VAL A 862 -48.87 -28.48 -13.26
C VAL A 862 -49.48 -27.71 -14.44
N ALA A 863 -50.80 -27.65 -14.51
CA ALA A 863 -51.51 -26.93 -15.57
C ALA A 863 -51.19 -25.41 -15.54
N ALA A 864 -51.23 -24.80 -14.36
CA ALA A 864 -50.89 -23.36 -14.20
C ALA A 864 -49.44 -23.10 -14.53
N ALA A 865 -48.52 -24.00 -14.16
CA ALA A 865 -47.09 -23.89 -14.50
C ALA A 865 -46.85 -24.00 -16.02
N ALA A 866 -47.53 -24.95 -16.68
CA ALA A 866 -47.45 -25.11 -18.14
C ALA A 866 -48.00 -23.91 -18.91
N ASP A 867 -48.97 -23.19 -18.34
CA ASP A 867 -49.55 -21.97 -18.90
C ASP A 867 -48.73 -20.69 -18.52
N ALA A 868 -47.63 -20.85 -17.79
CA ALA A 868 -46.81 -19.76 -17.25
C ALA A 868 -47.60 -18.74 -16.38
N ASP A 869 -48.73 -19.13 -15.82
CA ASP A 869 -49.52 -18.32 -14.88
C ASP A 869 -48.98 -18.53 -13.45
N LEU A 870 -47.95 -17.73 -13.10
CA LEU A 870 -47.29 -17.75 -11.80
C LEU A 870 -48.31 -17.60 -10.66
N GLY A 871 -49.25 -16.66 -10.78
CA GLY A 871 -50.24 -16.44 -9.75
C GLY A 871 -51.23 -17.64 -9.57
N ALA A 872 -51.59 -18.32 -10.64
CA ALA A 872 -52.36 -19.57 -10.56
C ALA A 872 -51.55 -20.74 -9.98
N ALA A 873 -50.27 -20.84 -10.38
CA ALA A 873 -49.35 -21.85 -9.85
C ALA A 873 -49.11 -21.69 -8.35
N GLN A 874 -48.88 -20.48 -7.87
CA GLN A 874 -48.75 -20.15 -6.44
C GLN A 874 -50.01 -20.51 -5.66
N ARG A 875 -51.20 -20.13 -6.16
CA ARG A 875 -52.47 -20.51 -5.54
C ARG A 875 -52.68 -22.03 -5.50
N ALA A 876 -52.26 -22.74 -6.54
CA ALA A 876 -52.35 -24.21 -6.62
C ALA A 876 -51.36 -24.86 -5.64
N ALA A 877 -50.11 -24.44 -5.61
CA ALA A 877 -49.09 -24.88 -4.65
C ALA A 877 -49.56 -24.66 -3.21
N GLN A 878 -50.08 -23.47 -2.92
CA GLN A 878 -50.68 -23.13 -1.64
C GLN A 878 -51.87 -24.09 -1.28
N SER A 879 -52.64 -24.48 -2.25
CA SER A 879 -53.71 -25.43 -2.05
C SER A 879 -53.21 -26.87 -1.75
N VAL A 880 -52.11 -27.29 -2.40
CA VAL A 880 -51.42 -28.56 -2.06
C VAL A 880 -50.93 -28.50 -0.61
N ARG A 881 -50.16 -27.46 -0.25
CA ARG A 881 -49.63 -27.25 1.09
C ARG A 881 -50.72 -27.20 2.15
N THR A 882 -51.80 -26.51 1.88
CA THR A 882 -52.93 -26.43 2.81
C THR A 882 -53.54 -27.82 3.09
N VAL A 883 -53.62 -28.70 2.07
CA VAL A 883 -54.07 -30.08 2.28
C VAL A 883 -53.10 -30.84 3.17
N LEU A 884 -51.80 -30.79 2.87
CA LEU A 884 -50.76 -31.48 3.66
C LEU A 884 -50.77 -31.06 5.13
N LEU A 885 -50.79 -29.77 5.41
CA LEU A 885 -50.63 -29.22 6.75
C LEU A 885 -51.91 -29.24 7.61
N THR A 886 -53.08 -29.51 7.02
CA THR A 886 -54.36 -29.53 7.76
C THR A 886 -54.86 -30.94 8.04
N ARG A 887 -54.16 -32.00 7.60
CA ARG A 887 -54.51 -33.40 7.82
C ARG A 887 -53.85 -33.96 9.08
N SER A 888 -54.44 -35.00 9.68
CA SER A 888 -53.86 -35.75 10.78
C SER A 888 -52.73 -36.69 10.28
N THR A 889 -51.91 -37.18 11.20
CA THR A 889 -50.81 -38.12 10.91
C THR A 889 -51.33 -39.46 10.33
N GLU A 890 -52.59 -39.87 10.62
CA GLU A 890 -53.24 -41.04 9.99
C GLU A 890 -53.58 -40.79 8.51
N GLN A 891 -53.74 -39.52 8.12
CA GLN A 891 -54.11 -39.13 6.75
C GLN A 891 -52.90 -38.74 5.89
N VAL A 892 -51.83 -38.16 6.52
CA VAL A 892 -50.57 -37.79 5.88
C VAL A 892 -49.43 -38.19 6.81
N GLY A 893 -48.64 -39.20 6.44
CA GLY A 893 -47.43 -39.60 7.19
C GLY A 893 -46.31 -38.57 7.13
N GLY A 894 -45.43 -38.57 8.15
CA GLY A 894 -44.33 -37.62 8.23
C GLY A 894 -43.41 -37.57 7.01
N PRO A 895 -42.98 -38.70 6.43
CA PRO A 895 -42.15 -38.70 5.24
C PRO A 895 -42.85 -38.06 4.02
N ALA A 896 -44.16 -38.39 3.81
CA ALA A 896 -44.95 -37.81 2.72
C ALA A 896 -45.14 -36.28 2.90
N LEU A 897 -45.37 -35.84 4.15
CA LEU A 897 -45.47 -34.42 4.46
C LEU A 897 -44.21 -33.70 4.08
N ALA A 898 -43.05 -34.16 4.55
CA ALA A 898 -41.74 -33.51 4.30
C ALA A 898 -41.40 -33.45 2.80
N THR A 899 -41.58 -34.56 2.09
CA THR A 899 -41.24 -34.69 0.67
C THR A 899 -42.14 -33.83 -0.21
N LEU A 900 -43.46 -33.88 -0.01
CA LEU A 900 -44.42 -33.13 -0.83
C LEU A 900 -44.43 -31.62 -0.49
N ASP A 901 -44.19 -31.25 0.77
CA ASP A 901 -44.06 -29.83 1.15
C ASP A 901 -42.80 -29.23 0.54
N ALA A 902 -41.68 -29.94 0.62
CA ALA A 902 -40.42 -29.50 -0.02
C ALA A 902 -40.57 -29.35 -1.54
N ALA A 903 -41.31 -30.23 -2.18
CA ALA A 903 -41.54 -30.20 -3.63
C ALA A 903 -42.43 -29.03 -4.10
N VAL A 904 -43.30 -28.47 -3.25
CA VAL A 904 -44.15 -27.32 -3.58
C VAL A 904 -43.72 -26.01 -2.96
N ALA A 905 -42.79 -26.04 -2.00
CA ALA A 905 -42.24 -24.85 -1.31
C ALA A 905 -41.69 -23.79 -2.27
N PRO A 906 -40.96 -24.18 -3.34
CA PRO A 906 -40.38 -23.20 -4.28
C PRO A 906 -41.43 -22.30 -4.95
N TRP A 907 -42.68 -22.79 -5.08
CA TRP A 907 -43.76 -22.04 -5.71
C TRP A 907 -44.45 -21.02 -4.81
N LEU A 908 -44.08 -20.99 -3.54
CA LEU A 908 -44.88 -20.26 -2.57
C LEU A 908 -44.27 -18.89 -2.22
N GLY A 909 -43.03 -18.66 -2.56
CA GLY A 909 -42.36 -17.37 -2.28
C GLY A 909 -42.37 -17.00 -0.81
N GLU A 910 -42.27 -17.96 0.13
CA GLU A 910 -42.60 -17.74 1.54
C GLU A 910 -41.50 -18.12 2.52
N ARG A 911 -41.51 -17.39 3.65
CA ARG A 911 -40.83 -17.61 4.89
C ARG A 911 -40.91 -19.05 5.34
N VAL A 912 -39.77 -19.67 5.52
CA VAL A 912 -39.57 -21.11 5.78
C VAL A 912 -40.05 -21.54 7.20
N GLY A 913 -40.45 -20.63 8.08
CA GLY A 913 -40.66 -20.92 9.51
C GLY A 913 -41.90 -21.70 9.89
N LEU A 914 -43.09 -21.27 9.44
CA LEU A 914 -44.37 -21.90 9.84
C LEU A 914 -44.55 -23.35 9.39
N PRO A 915 -44.14 -23.75 8.18
CA PRO A 915 -44.17 -25.13 7.75
C PRO A 915 -43.31 -26.07 8.58
N ARG A 916 -42.17 -25.61 9.05
CA ARG A 916 -41.29 -26.41 9.92
C ARG A 916 -41.95 -26.69 11.28
N VAL A 917 -42.57 -25.68 11.89
CA VAL A 917 -43.34 -25.89 13.12
C VAL A 917 -44.43 -26.95 12.97
N LEU A 918 -45.12 -26.96 11.83
CA LEU A 918 -46.14 -27.95 11.55
C LEU A 918 -45.56 -29.33 11.24
N ALA A 919 -44.39 -29.42 10.59
CA ALA A 919 -43.70 -30.69 10.36
C ALA A 919 -43.18 -31.30 11.68
N ASP A 920 -42.65 -30.49 12.56
CA ASP A 920 -42.18 -30.96 13.88
C ASP A 920 -43.36 -31.37 14.80
N LEU A 921 -44.51 -30.65 14.72
CA LEU A 921 -45.72 -31.06 15.38
C LEU A 921 -46.23 -32.42 14.86
N HIS A 922 -46.16 -32.65 13.56
CA HIS A 922 -46.55 -33.89 12.91
C HIS A 922 -45.63 -35.06 13.31
N ALA A 923 -44.33 -34.79 13.37
CA ALA A 923 -43.33 -35.77 13.83
C ALA A 923 -43.58 -36.18 15.29
N ALA A 924 -43.85 -35.22 16.17
CA ALA A 924 -44.13 -35.46 17.59
C ALA A 924 -45.43 -36.27 17.81
N GLU A 925 -46.46 -36.02 16.98
CA GLU A 925 -47.68 -36.81 16.96
C GLU A 925 -47.39 -38.27 16.48
N GLY A 926 -46.64 -38.41 15.36
CA GLY A 926 -46.28 -39.73 14.81
C GLY A 926 -45.36 -40.55 15.74
N ALA A 927 -44.51 -39.90 16.53
CA ALA A 927 -43.71 -40.57 17.56
C ALA A 927 -44.50 -40.95 18.83
N GLY A 928 -45.72 -40.49 18.95
CA GLY A 928 -46.57 -40.71 20.14
C GLY A 928 -46.16 -39.85 21.34
N GLU A 929 -45.39 -38.78 21.12
CA GLU A 929 -45.01 -37.80 22.14
C GLU A 929 -46.15 -36.84 22.48
N LEU A 930 -47.06 -36.62 21.51
CA LEU A 930 -48.31 -35.90 21.68
C LEU A 930 -49.49 -36.82 21.35
N THR A 931 -50.59 -36.70 22.09
CA THR A 931 -51.85 -37.40 21.69
C THR A 931 -52.46 -36.66 20.48
N GLU A 932 -53.32 -37.40 19.70
CA GLU A 932 -54.02 -36.80 18.56
C GLU A 932 -54.85 -35.56 18.94
N ASN A 933 -55.46 -35.56 20.13
CA ASN A 933 -56.18 -34.39 20.62
C ASN A 933 -55.29 -33.20 20.98
N ASP A 934 -54.11 -33.45 21.56
CA ASP A 934 -53.13 -32.41 21.94
C ASP A 934 -52.52 -31.81 20.67
N ALA A 935 -52.10 -32.65 19.72
CA ALA A 935 -51.61 -32.21 18.43
C ALA A 935 -52.67 -31.40 17.62
N ALA A 936 -53.93 -31.85 17.64
CA ALA A 936 -55.02 -31.12 16.97
C ALA A 936 -55.25 -29.72 17.59
N ALA A 937 -55.11 -29.57 18.91
CA ALA A 937 -55.26 -28.30 19.60
C ALA A 937 -54.21 -27.26 19.18
N VAL A 938 -52.95 -27.69 18.87
CA VAL A 938 -51.86 -26.87 18.38
C VAL A 938 -51.93 -26.67 16.86
N ARG A 939 -52.27 -27.73 16.13
CA ARG A 939 -52.36 -27.73 14.64
C ARG A 939 -53.40 -26.73 14.13
N ALA A 940 -54.58 -26.66 14.76
CA ALA A 940 -55.66 -25.79 14.29
C ALA A 940 -55.27 -24.27 14.27
N PRO A 941 -54.62 -23.70 15.31
CA PRO A 941 -54.14 -22.34 15.26
C PRO A 941 -52.95 -22.17 14.32
N LEU A 942 -51.99 -23.09 14.21
CA LEU A 942 -50.89 -23.01 13.26
C LEU A 942 -51.40 -23.02 11.79
N ALA A 943 -52.34 -23.89 11.45
CA ALA A 943 -53.00 -23.90 10.15
C ALA A 943 -53.74 -22.56 9.88
N ALA A 944 -54.27 -21.93 10.91
CA ALA A 944 -54.84 -20.58 10.77
C ALA A 944 -53.78 -19.51 10.55
N ALA A 945 -52.58 -19.63 11.13
CA ALA A 945 -51.45 -18.76 10.87
C ALA A 945 -50.98 -18.88 9.41
N VAL A 946 -50.78 -20.08 8.90
CA VAL A 946 -50.46 -20.33 7.48
C VAL A 946 -51.49 -19.70 6.54
N ARG A 947 -52.81 -19.93 6.78
CA ARG A 947 -53.85 -19.28 5.98
C ARG A 947 -53.89 -17.76 6.06
N ALA A 948 -53.41 -17.17 7.13
CA ALA A 948 -53.30 -15.72 7.30
C ALA A 948 -52.08 -15.19 6.56
N ALA A 949 -50.94 -15.86 6.67
CA ALA A 949 -49.70 -15.53 5.97
C ALA A 949 -49.89 -15.53 4.43
N THR A 950 -50.68 -16.46 3.89
CA THR A 950 -51.00 -16.46 2.46
C THR A 950 -51.89 -15.29 1.98
N ARG A 951 -52.32 -14.45 2.86
CA ARG A 951 -53.14 -13.27 2.58
C ARG A 951 -52.48 -11.98 3.02
N ASP A 952 -51.20 -12.09 3.36
CA ASP A 952 -50.40 -10.98 3.93
C ASP A 952 -51.08 -10.31 5.13
N ASP A 953 -51.81 -11.10 5.96
CA ASP A 953 -52.48 -10.63 7.14
C ASP A 953 -51.63 -10.91 8.40
N ASP A 954 -50.53 -10.16 8.57
CA ASP A 954 -49.58 -10.33 9.68
C ASP A 954 -50.26 -10.25 11.05
N ALA A 955 -51.25 -9.40 11.17
CA ALA A 955 -52.01 -9.29 12.41
C ALA A 955 -52.82 -10.57 12.74
N ALA A 956 -53.34 -11.24 11.71
CA ALA A 956 -53.99 -12.53 11.90
C ALA A 956 -52.98 -13.66 12.14
N VAL A 957 -51.79 -13.60 11.53
CA VAL A 957 -50.65 -14.51 11.80
C VAL A 957 -50.27 -14.40 13.27
N GLY A 958 -49.98 -13.20 13.76
CA GLY A 958 -49.61 -12.95 15.16
C GLY A 958 -50.66 -13.45 16.16
N ARG A 959 -51.95 -13.22 15.87
CA ARG A 959 -53.08 -13.72 16.74
C ARG A 959 -53.15 -15.27 16.70
N ALA A 960 -52.86 -15.88 15.57
CA ALA A 960 -52.91 -17.31 15.42
C ALA A 960 -51.72 -17.99 16.14
N LEU A 961 -50.51 -17.44 16.02
CA LEU A 961 -49.33 -17.90 16.74
C LEU A 961 -49.46 -17.75 18.25
N ALA A 962 -50.08 -16.66 18.72
CA ALA A 962 -50.41 -16.48 20.14
C ALA A 962 -51.35 -17.55 20.66
N ARG A 963 -52.34 -18.01 19.85
CA ARG A 963 -53.22 -19.16 20.19
C ARG A 963 -52.47 -20.48 20.19
N ALA A 964 -51.52 -20.70 19.27
CA ALA A 964 -50.69 -21.88 19.26
C ALA A 964 -49.83 -22.01 20.50
N ALA A 965 -49.15 -20.88 20.90
CA ALA A 965 -48.39 -20.84 22.14
C ALA A 965 -49.27 -21.07 23.39
N GLY A 966 -50.49 -20.50 23.39
CA GLY A 966 -51.44 -20.74 24.46
C GLY A 966 -51.91 -22.21 24.55
N ALA A 967 -52.06 -22.89 23.42
CA ALA A 967 -52.35 -24.35 23.38
C ALA A 967 -51.15 -25.15 23.91
N LEU A 968 -49.95 -24.88 23.46
CA LEU A 968 -48.72 -25.54 23.94
C LEU A 968 -48.55 -25.40 25.46
N ALA A 969 -48.81 -24.25 26.02
CA ALA A 969 -48.69 -23.96 27.46
C ALA A 969 -49.68 -24.77 28.32
N THR A 970 -50.71 -25.36 27.75
CA THR A 970 -51.66 -26.24 28.44
C THR A 970 -51.27 -27.72 28.38
N LEU A 971 -50.28 -28.10 27.60
CA LEU A 971 -49.81 -29.47 27.43
C LEU A 971 -48.82 -29.89 28.53
N PRO A 972 -48.70 -31.19 28.84
CA PRO A 972 -47.68 -31.65 29.73
C PRO A 972 -46.27 -31.30 29.23
N ALA A 973 -45.38 -30.84 30.09
CA ALA A 973 -44.00 -30.52 29.75
C ALA A 973 -43.28 -31.77 29.24
N GLY A 974 -42.59 -31.63 28.08
CA GLY A 974 -41.79 -32.66 27.44
C GLY A 974 -40.98 -32.11 26.28
N PRO A 975 -39.96 -32.88 25.76
CA PRO A 975 -39.05 -32.37 24.73
C PRO A 975 -39.76 -31.84 23.47
N ALA A 976 -40.80 -32.51 23.00
CA ALA A 976 -41.59 -32.07 21.85
C ALA A 976 -42.30 -30.74 22.10
N VAL A 977 -42.92 -30.58 23.28
CA VAL A 977 -43.61 -29.34 23.65
C VAL A 977 -42.64 -28.19 23.79
N GLU A 978 -41.46 -28.39 24.39
CA GLU A 978 -40.40 -27.37 24.53
C GLU A 978 -39.85 -26.95 23.14
N THR A 979 -39.61 -27.92 22.25
CA THR A 979 -39.16 -27.65 20.88
C THR A 979 -40.19 -26.82 20.10
N LEU A 980 -41.45 -27.23 20.13
CA LEU A 980 -42.56 -26.56 19.42
C LEU A 980 -42.82 -25.17 20.00
N ASP A 981 -42.74 -24.99 21.32
CA ASP A 981 -42.89 -23.66 21.96
C ASP A 981 -41.76 -22.72 21.56
N GLY A 982 -40.50 -23.22 21.51
CA GLY A 982 -39.35 -22.46 21.01
C GLY A 982 -39.50 -22.01 19.57
N LEU A 983 -39.96 -22.91 18.68
CA LEU A 983 -40.21 -22.59 17.26
C LEU A 983 -41.35 -21.59 17.09
N VAL A 984 -42.45 -21.71 17.83
CA VAL A 984 -43.55 -20.76 17.79
C VAL A 984 -43.14 -19.39 18.33
N ALA A 985 -42.29 -19.37 19.37
CA ALA A 985 -41.73 -18.12 19.92
C ALA A 985 -40.82 -17.43 18.90
N ALA A 986 -39.95 -18.17 18.21
CA ALA A 986 -39.09 -17.63 17.15
C ALA A 986 -39.88 -16.97 16.02
N GLN A 987 -40.94 -17.62 15.55
CA GLN A 987 -41.83 -17.05 14.51
C GLN A 987 -42.57 -15.80 14.97
N ARG A 988 -42.83 -15.64 16.25
CA ARG A 988 -43.42 -14.42 16.82
C ARG A 988 -42.42 -13.28 16.94
N GLU A 989 -41.17 -13.60 17.27
CA GLU A 989 -40.07 -12.62 17.27
C GLU A 989 -39.77 -12.10 15.86
N GLU A 990 -39.71 -12.96 14.87
CA GLU A 990 -39.50 -12.59 13.48
C GLU A 990 -40.59 -11.63 12.99
N LEU A 991 -41.85 -11.88 13.30
CA LEU A 991 -42.97 -11.01 12.94
C LEU A 991 -42.86 -9.63 13.62
N VAL A 992 -42.28 -9.53 14.82
CA VAL A 992 -42.05 -8.27 15.52
C VAL A 992 -40.90 -7.48 14.89
N LEU A 993 -39.82 -8.15 14.53
CA LEU A 993 -38.67 -7.51 13.88
C LEU A 993 -39.07 -6.89 12.52
N GLU A 994 -39.91 -7.55 11.75
CA GLU A 994 -40.44 -7.01 10.50
C GLU A 994 -41.36 -5.82 10.71
N ALA A 995 -42.14 -5.80 11.79
CA ALA A 995 -42.94 -4.65 12.16
C ALA A 995 -42.05 -3.43 12.50
N GLU A 996 -40.93 -3.65 13.19
CA GLU A 996 -39.95 -2.61 13.51
C GLU A 996 -39.24 -2.09 12.26
N ALA A 997 -38.99 -2.94 11.25
CA ALA A 997 -38.42 -2.56 9.97
C ALA A 997 -39.40 -1.77 9.05
N GLY A 998 -40.61 -1.62 9.44
CA GLY A 998 -41.64 -0.85 8.70
C GLY A 998 -42.31 -1.58 7.55
N THR A 999 -42.19 -2.90 7.49
CA THR A 999 -42.78 -3.78 6.44
C THR A 999 -44.19 -4.24 6.76
N LEU A 1000 -44.87 -3.65 7.74
CA LEU A 1000 -46.24 -4.00 8.13
C LEU A 1000 -47.26 -3.49 7.14
N SER A 1001 -48.10 -4.38 6.61
CA SER A 1001 -49.29 -4.07 5.82
C SER A 1001 -50.56 -4.23 6.65
N GLY A 1002 -51.47 -3.24 6.58
CA GLY A 1002 -52.86 -3.31 6.96
C GLY A 1002 -53.22 -3.82 8.39
N GLY A 1003 -53.03 -3.01 9.40
CA GLY A 1003 -53.60 -3.24 10.73
C GLY A 1003 -52.58 -3.76 11.77
N ALA A 1004 -51.36 -3.41 11.63
CA ALA A 1004 -50.27 -3.71 12.56
C ALA A 1004 -50.61 -3.23 13.97
N ILE A 1005 -50.31 -4.01 14.98
CA ILE A 1005 -50.41 -3.65 16.38
C ILE A 1005 -48.98 -3.33 16.88
N THR A 1006 -48.73 -2.06 17.16
CA THR A 1006 -47.52 -1.65 17.87
C THR A 1006 -47.66 -1.93 19.35
N THR A 1007 -46.68 -2.55 19.97
CA THR A 1007 -46.62 -2.73 21.42
C THR A 1007 -45.28 -2.20 21.97
N THR A 1008 -45.36 -1.44 23.03
CA THR A 1008 -44.18 -0.95 23.77
C THR A 1008 -43.80 -1.88 24.93
N GLU A 1009 -44.52 -3.00 25.10
CA GLU A 1009 -44.31 -3.90 26.23
C GLU A 1009 -43.35 -5.06 25.94
N HIS A 1010 -42.84 -5.19 24.70
CA HIS A 1010 -41.92 -6.26 24.33
C HIS A 1010 -40.48 -5.89 24.75
N PRO A 1011 -39.77 -6.75 25.53
CA PRO A 1011 -38.39 -6.53 25.90
C PRO A 1011 -37.51 -6.55 24.66
N GLY A 1012 -36.94 -5.40 24.30
CA GLY A 1012 -36.12 -5.23 23.09
C GLY A 1012 -36.70 -4.31 22.02
N TYR A 1013 -37.97 -3.90 22.18
CA TYR A 1013 -38.59 -2.93 21.28
C TYR A 1013 -37.96 -1.52 21.49
N THR A 1014 -37.35 -0.98 20.43
CA THR A 1014 -36.68 0.32 20.43
C THR A 1014 -37.30 1.33 19.47
N GLY A 1015 -38.29 0.91 18.68
CA GLY A 1015 -38.91 1.69 17.62
C GLY A 1015 -40.27 2.33 18.03
N THR A 1016 -40.68 3.29 17.24
CA THR A 1016 -42.00 3.96 17.31
C THR A 1016 -42.81 3.68 16.04
N GLY A 1017 -42.66 2.52 15.47
CA GLY A 1017 -43.25 2.13 14.18
C GLY A 1017 -44.76 2.13 14.09
#